data_451887f9652372091d81604cc3f507f4
#
_entry.id   451887f9652372091d81604cc3f507f4
#
_cell.length_a   1.000
_cell.length_b   1.000
_cell.length_c   1.000
_cell.angle_alpha   90.00
_cell.angle_beta   90.00
_cell.angle_gamma   90.00
#
_symmetry.space_group_name_H-M   'P 1'
#
loop_
_entity.id
_entity.type
_entity.pdbx_description
1 polymer ?
#
loop_
_entity_poly.entity_id
_entity_poly.type
_entity_poly.pdbx_seq_one_letter_code
_entity_poly.pdbx_strand_id
1 'polypeptide(L)'
;MDELTAAAPTTDSFPRQYARTRRFTLGEPRNLVVSPDGKRIVFIRSRAGDDPVNCLYVLDVESDEERLIADPLTLLIQDDPDDIPAEEQARRERMRETASGVTTFATDTAVTVVAFPLAGRLFVGGLLSGVARELVVDGPVFDPRPDPTARRVAYVCGNSLRIAELDGSSWELASDEDPEVTWGSADFIAAEEIHRNRGYWWSPDGTSVAACRVDVSQVDHWYIADPAAPDQPAHEVRYPAAGTPNAVVELHVLALDGGEIDVAWDRDRFPYLTAVSWVSEDRLLLTVQSRDQRDLQVLEANPTTGDTSPIFVDHDDQWVEVVPGVPDQLADGRLVMAADRDGMRRLLIDGQPVTPTDLQVRAIVATRENSVFVLANHPDDATIQDVWQWSDDGLIPIGDGTGVVTAAVGGPTTVVRFTTLDRCGATTKVLGGPTLTSNVEEPLIDPNVTIHHYGDRRLATAVLLPHDHDGSPLPVLLDPYGGPHVQYVLAARSRFALSQWFADQGFAVVVIDGRGTPGRGSEWERAVHLDLATAVLDDQVEALHAAAEEHPLDLEHVAIRGWSFGGYLAALAVMRRPDVFHAAIAGAPVTDWRLYDTHYTERYLGDPTVDDTAYANSSLLPLASSLTRPLLLIHGLADDNVVAAHTLQLSSALLAAGKPHEVLPLVGVTHMTPQEVVAENMLLHQLDFLRRHVAPLPG
;
A
#
# COMPACT_ATOMS: atom_id res chain seq x y z
N MET A 1 -30.57 9.60 34.57
CA MET A 1 -30.90 11.01 34.65
C MET A 1 -29.70 11.73 35.15
N ASP A 2 -28.93 12.22 34.23
CA ASP A 2 -28.08 13.40 34.49
C ASP A 2 -27.66 13.85 33.11
N GLU A 3 -28.04 15.06 32.77
CA GLU A 3 -27.67 15.74 31.55
C GLU A 3 -26.15 15.87 31.51
N LEU A 4 -25.53 15.12 30.61
CA LEU A 4 -24.19 15.40 30.17
C LEU A 4 -24.22 16.78 29.48
N THR A 5 -23.83 17.80 30.22
CA THR A 5 -23.59 19.14 29.71
C THR A 5 -22.74 19.06 28.48
N ALA A 6 -23.27 19.50 27.34
CA ALA A 6 -22.51 19.69 26.12
C ALA A 6 -21.26 20.50 26.44
N ALA A 7 -20.09 19.88 26.31
CA ALA A 7 -18.82 20.58 26.39
C ALA A 7 -18.80 21.68 25.32
N ALA A 8 -18.34 22.87 25.67
CA ALA A 8 -18.11 23.94 24.72
C ALA A 8 -17.25 23.42 23.56
N PRO A 9 -17.41 23.91 22.33
CA PRO A 9 -16.60 23.49 21.20
C PRO A 9 -15.13 23.69 21.56
N THR A 10 -14.43 22.59 21.80
CA THR A 10 -12.97 22.60 21.97
C THR A 10 -12.39 23.07 20.65
N THR A 11 -11.56 24.09 20.67
CA THR A 11 -10.72 24.48 19.52
C THR A 11 -10.07 23.24 18.94
N ASP A 12 -10.25 22.99 17.63
CA ASP A 12 -9.72 21.82 16.95
C ASP A 12 -8.19 21.80 17.12
N SER A 13 -7.63 20.69 17.57
CA SER A 13 -6.19 20.50 17.69
C SER A 13 -5.68 19.73 16.47
N PHE A 14 -4.41 19.89 16.11
CA PHE A 14 -3.85 19.13 14.99
C PHE A 14 -3.99 17.61 15.16
N PRO A 15 -3.70 16.98 16.34
CA PRO A 15 -3.93 15.53 16.50
C PRO A 15 -5.38 15.11 16.25
N ARG A 16 -6.35 15.92 16.69
CA ARG A 16 -7.76 15.66 16.39
C ARG A 16 -8.08 15.82 14.92
N GLN A 17 -7.63 16.90 14.28
CA GLN A 17 -7.83 17.10 12.86
C GLN A 17 -7.19 15.96 12.05
N TYR A 18 -5.94 15.61 12.36
CA TYR A 18 -5.22 14.50 11.72
C TYR A 18 -5.95 13.17 11.83
N ALA A 19 -6.56 12.88 12.99
CA ALA A 19 -7.32 11.65 13.22
C ALA A 19 -8.66 11.66 12.45
N ARG A 20 -9.50 12.73 12.58
CA ARG A 20 -10.82 12.78 11.93
C ARG A 20 -10.77 12.88 10.42
N THR A 21 -9.73 13.50 9.86
CA THR A 21 -9.51 13.59 8.41
C THR A 21 -8.83 12.35 7.82
N ARG A 22 -8.60 11.31 8.63
CA ARG A 22 -7.83 10.11 8.25
C ARG A 22 -6.49 10.50 7.62
N ARG A 23 -5.72 11.34 8.31
CA ARG A 23 -4.41 11.85 7.84
C ARG A 23 -4.51 12.70 6.57
N PHE A 24 -5.59 13.50 6.46
CA PHE A 24 -5.88 14.36 5.29
C PHE A 24 -6.09 13.59 3.98
N THR A 25 -6.62 12.36 4.04
CA THR A 25 -6.93 11.55 2.85
C THR A 25 -8.40 11.65 2.44
N LEU A 26 -9.30 12.05 3.36
CA LEU A 26 -10.71 12.21 3.06
C LEU A 26 -10.95 13.45 2.19
N GLY A 27 -11.92 13.36 1.28
CA GLY A 27 -12.27 14.46 0.38
C GLY A 27 -11.40 14.58 -0.88
N GLU A 28 -10.34 13.77 -1.03
CA GLU A 28 -9.51 13.74 -2.25
C GLU A 28 -10.15 12.86 -3.32
N PRO A 29 -10.19 13.27 -4.62
CA PRO A 29 -10.58 12.38 -5.71
C PRO A 29 -9.55 11.25 -5.87
N ARG A 30 -10.00 9.98 -5.80
CA ARG A 30 -9.17 8.79 -5.81
C ARG A 30 -9.70 7.72 -6.76
N ASN A 31 -8.89 6.70 -7.05
CA ASN A 31 -9.23 5.56 -7.91
C ASN A 31 -9.74 6.02 -9.28
N LEU A 32 -8.97 6.90 -9.93
CA LEU A 32 -9.34 7.52 -11.20
C LEU A 32 -9.35 6.49 -12.34
N VAL A 33 -10.47 6.41 -13.06
CA VAL A 33 -10.62 5.61 -14.29
C VAL A 33 -11.04 6.53 -15.43
N VAL A 34 -10.20 6.63 -16.45
CA VAL A 34 -10.45 7.46 -17.64
C VAL A 34 -11.02 6.59 -18.75
N SER A 35 -12.14 7.00 -19.37
CA SER A 35 -12.74 6.25 -20.47
C SER A 35 -11.82 6.21 -21.71
N PRO A 36 -11.89 5.15 -22.55
CA PRO A 36 -11.06 5.01 -23.74
C PRO A 36 -11.26 6.12 -24.79
N ASP A 37 -12.41 6.79 -24.79
CA ASP A 37 -12.69 7.95 -25.63
C ASP A 37 -12.17 9.26 -25.02
N GLY A 38 -11.63 9.22 -23.78
CA GLY A 38 -11.09 10.35 -23.03
C GLY A 38 -12.14 11.34 -22.52
N LYS A 39 -13.43 11.02 -22.61
CA LYS A 39 -14.51 11.99 -22.32
C LYS A 39 -15.00 11.93 -20.87
N ARG A 40 -14.77 10.83 -20.16
CA ARG A 40 -15.28 10.62 -18.81
C ARG A 40 -14.16 10.18 -17.87
N ILE A 41 -14.22 10.69 -16.65
CA ILE A 41 -13.35 10.26 -15.54
C ILE A 41 -14.24 9.84 -14.39
N VAL A 42 -14.15 8.56 -14.01
CA VAL A 42 -14.86 8.00 -12.86
C VAL A 42 -13.91 8.00 -11.67
N PHE A 43 -14.40 8.39 -10.49
CA PHE A 43 -13.60 8.45 -9.27
C PHE A 43 -14.46 8.38 -8.03
N ILE A 44 -13.82 8.09 -6.90
CA ILE A 44 -14.45 8.17 -5.58
C ILE A 44 -13.94 9.40 -4.84
N ARG A 45 -14.80 9.98 -4.01
CA ARG A 45 -14.49 11.11 -3.14
C ARG A 45 -15.55 11.23 -2.05
N SER A 46 -15.16 11.57 -0.82
CA SER A 46 -16.14 11.94 0.21
C SER A 46 -16.59 13.40 0.05
N ARG A 47 -17.72 13.74 0.68
CA ARG A 47 -18.38 15.06 0.54
C ARG A 47 -17.68 16.16 1.31
N ALA A 48 -16.89 15.78 2.34
CA ALA A 48 -16.10 16.70 3.15
C ALA A 48 -14.77 16.04 3.55
N GLY A 49 -13.81 16.82 4.02
CA GLY A 49 -12.49 16.35 4.44
C GLY A 49 -12.49 15.58 5.77
N ASP A 50 -13.63 15.53 6.47
CA ASP A 50 -13.85 14.76 7.68
C ASP A 50 -15.01 13.75 7.56
N ASP A 51 -15.62 13.63 6.37
CA ASP A 51 -16.63 12.62 6.08
C ASP A 51 -15.94 11.33 5.62
N PRO A 52 -16.00 10.22 6.39
CA PRO A 52 -15.36 8.98 5.99
C PRO A 52 -16.10 8.26 4.84
N VAL A 53 -17.32 8.67 4.49
CA VAL A 53 -18.16 7.98 3.51
C VAL A 53 -17.86 8.48 2.09
N ASN A 54 -17.18 7.67 1.31
CA ASN A 54 -16.93 7.95 -0.10
C ASN A 54 -18.18 7.74 -0.95
N CYS A 55 -18.39 8.66 -1.87
CA CYS A 55 -19.36 8.60 -2.95
C CYS A 55 -18.66 8.33 -4.29
N LEU A 56 -19.41 7.86 -5.28
CA LEU A 56 -18.92 7.64 -6.65
C LEU A 56 -19.36 8.80 -7.54
N TYR A 57 -18.40 9.36 -8.28
CA TYR A 57 -18.59 10.49 -9.19
C TYR A 57 -18.14 10.15 -10.61
N VAL A 58 -18.65 10.90 -11.56
CA VAL A 58 -18.13 10.98 -12.94
C VAL A 58 -17.97 12.44 -13.32
N LEU A 59 -16.80 12.78 -13.88
CA LEU A 59 -16.55 14.05 -14.55
C LEU A 59 -16.71 13.88 -16.05
N ASP A 60 -17.54 14.70 -16.68
CA ASP A 60 -17.55 14.88 -18.14
C ASP A 60 -16.47 15.92 -18.49
N VAL A 61 -15.46 15.49 -19.25
CA VAL A 61 -14.25 16.29 -19.52
C VAL A 61 -14.55 17.49 -20.42
N GLU A 62 -15.54 17.36 -21.34
CA GLU A 62 -15.87 18.41 -22.32
C GLU A 62 -16.71 19.53 -21.68
N SER A 63 -17.67 19.17 -20.85
CA SER A 63 -18.57 20.14 -20.18
C SER A 63 -18.04 20.64 -18.83
N ASP A 64 -17.00 20.03 -18.27
CA ASP A 64 -16.49 20.30 -16.92
C ASP A 64 -17.56 20.09 -15.83
N GLU A 65 -18.44 19.09 -16.03
CA GLU A 65 -19.53 18.78 -15.10
C GLU A 65 -19.22 17.52 -14.30
N GLU A 66 -19.09 17.67 -12.98
CA GLU A 66 -19.03 16.54 -12.06
C GLU A 66 -20.45 16.10 -11.67
N ARG A 67 -20.77 14.82 -11.83
CA ARG A 67 -22.05 14.24 -11.43
C ARG A 67 -21.87 13.16 -10.39
N LEU A 68 -22.70 13.19 -9.36
CA LEU A 68 -22.81 12.13 -8.34
C LEU A 68 -23.55 10.94 -8.93
N ILE A 69 -22.91 9.77 -8.96
CA ILE A 69 -23.48 8.51 -9.46
C ILE A 69 -24.06 7.67 -8.33
N ALA A 70 -23.33 7.59 -7.20
CA ALA A 70 -23.78 6.82 -6.04
C ALA A 70 -23.41 7.54 -4.75
N ASP A 71 -24.44 7.70 -3.91
CA ASP A 71 -24.33 8.16 -2.53
C ASP A 71 -24.75 7.03 -1.60
N PRO A 72 -23.82 6.44 -0.82
CA PRO A 72 -24.12 5.34 0.11
C PRO A 72 -25.28 5.64 1.07
N LEU A 73 -25.40 6.88 1.57
CA LEU A 73 -26.45 7.27 2.49
C LEU A 73 -27.85 7.29 1.84
N THR A 74 -27.91 7.41 0.50
CA THR A 74 -29.20 7.33 -0.22
C THR A 74 -29.50 5.92 -0.70
N LEU A 75 -28.48 5.11 -0.94
CA LEU A 75 -28.61 3.72 -1.40
C LEU A 75 -28.91 2.76 -0.25
N LEU A 76 -28.33 3.00 0.94
CA LEU A 76 -28.53 2.22 2.16
C LEU A 76 -29.51 2.95 3.11
N ILE A 77 -30.81 2.83 2.89
CA ILE A 77 -31.82 3.61 3.64
C ILE A 77 -31.85 3.28 5.14
N GLN A 78 -31.43 2.07 5.54
CA GLN A 78 -31.46 1.60 6.94
C GLN A 78 -30.22 0.81 7.36
N ASP A 79 -29.30 0.55 6.46
CA ASP A 79 -28.10 -0.27 6.70
C ASP A 79 -26.89 0.62 6.95
N ASP A 80 -25.96 0.14 7.76
CA ASP A 80 -24.70 0.82 8.04
C ASP A 80 -23.72 0.56 6.87
N PRO A 81 -23.12 1.60 6.25
CA PRO A 81 -22.10 1.42 5.22
C PRO A 81 -20.83 0.72 5.73
N ASP A 82 -20.65 0.60 7.04
CA ASP A 82 -19.54 -0.09 7.69
C ASP A 82 -19.87 -1.53 8.10
N ASP A 83 -21.10 -2.02 7.86
CA ASP A 83 -21.45 -3.44 7.99
C ASP A 83 -20.95 -4.20 6.74
N ILE A 84 -19.67 -4.56 6.76
CA ILE A 84 -18.97 -5.15 5.63
C ILE A 84 -18.58 -6.62 5.87
N PRO A 85 -18.56 -7.45 4.82
CA PRO A 85 -18.07 -8.84 4.91
C PRO A 85 -16.60 -8.92 5.33
N ALA A 86 -16.21 -10.07 5.91
CA ALA A 86 -14.84 -10.31 6.35
C ALA A 86 -13.81 -10.19 5.21
N GLU A 87 -14.16 -10.64 4.01
CA GLU A 87 -13.31 -10.55 2.81
C GLU A 87 -13.06 -9.09 2.39
N GLU A 88 -14.09 -8.24 2.47
CA GLU A 88 -13.95 -6.81 2.20
C GLU A 88 -13.15 -6.12 3.32
N GLN A 89 -13.32 -6.52 4.57
CA GLN A 89 -12.50 -6.02 5.68
C GLN A 89 -11.02 -6.40 5.46
N ALA A 90 -10.72 -7.64 5.13
CA ALA A 90 -9.37 -8.09 4.82
C ALA A 90 -8.76 -7.32 3.64
N ARG A 91 -9.53 -7.11 2.55
CA ARG A 91 -9.07 -6.30 1.41
C ARG A 91 -8.75 -4.86 1.83
N ARG A 92 -9.61 -4.21 2.62
CA ARG A 92 -9.36 -2.84 3.11
C ARG A 92 -8.07 -2.77 3.93
N GLU A 93 -7.80 -3.74 4.80
CA GLU A 93 -6.55 -3.81 5.55
C GLU A 93 -5.33 -3.94 4.61
N ARG A 94 -5.36 -4.84 3.62
CA ARG A 94 -4.27 -5.01 2.64
C ARG A 94 -4.07 -3.76 1.78
N MET A 95 -5.16 -3.08 1.40
CA MET A 95 -5.12 -1.83 0.62
C MET A 95 -4.86 -0.58 1.46
N ARG A 96 -4.74 -0.72 2.79
CA ARG A 96 -4.64 0.42 3.73
C ARG A 96 -5.80 1.41 3.59
N GLU A 97 -6.99 0.91 3.23
CA GLU A 97 -8.20 1.73 3.07
C GLU A 97 -8.87 1.98 4.41
N THR A 98 -8.98 3.23 4.80
CA THR A 98 -9.57 3.66 6.08
C THR A 98 -10.94 4.32 5.93
N ALA A 99 -11.34 4.67 4.71
CA ALA A 99 -12.64 5.26 4.45
C ALA A 99 -13.74 4.18 4.38
N SER A 100 -15.00 4.62 4.44
CA SER A 100 -16.18 3.81 4.28
C SER A 100 -16.97 4.17 3.02
N GLY A 101 -18.16 3.59 2.86
CA GLY A 101 -18.98 3.78 1.67
C GLY A 101 -18.38 3.09 0.44
N VAL A 102 -18.34 3.77 -0.72
CA VAL A 102 -17.75 3.21 -1.94
C VAL A 102 -16.23 3.31 -1.86
N THR A 103 -15.57 2.20 -1.57
CA THR A 103 -14.09 2.13 -1.44
C THR A 103 -13.42 1.51 -2.66
N THR A 104 -14.18 0.79 -3.47
CA THR A 104 -13.73 0.19 -4.72
C THR A 104 -14.87 0.15 -5.72
N PHE A 105 -14.52 0.14 -7.00
CA PHE A 105 -15.45 -0.06 -8.10
C PHE A 105 -14.72 -0.64 -9.32
N ALA A 106 -15.47 -1.21 -10.25
CA ALA A 106 -14.97 -1.63 -11.55
C ALA A 106 -15.93 -1.18 -12.67
N THR A 107 -15.39 -0.98 -13.88
CA THR A 107 -16.17 -0.56 -15.04
C THR A 107 -16.06 -1.59 -16.15
N ASP A 108 -17.02 -1.55 -17.10
CA ASP A 108 -16.86 -2.16 -18.40
C ASP A 108 -15.74 -1.48 -19.20
N THR A 109 -15.31 -2.08 -20.31
CA THR A 109 -14.21 -1.54 -21.13
C THR A 109 -14.49 -0.13 -21.66
N ALA A 110 -15.75 0.18 -22.01
CA ALA A 110 -16.14 1.48 -22.54
C ALA A 110 -16.39 2.55 -21.45
N VAL A 111 -16.29 2.17 -20.17
CA VAL A 111 -16.60 3.03 -19.01
C VAL A 111 -18.00 3.63 -19.12
N THR A 112 -19.00 2.76 -19.32
CA THR A 112 -20.43 3.12 -19.41
C THR A 112 -21.25 2.56 -18.26
N VAL A 113 -20.83 1.41 -17.71
CA VAL A 113 -21.41 0.76 -16.56
C VAL A 113 -20.35 0.63 -15.46
N VAL A 114 -20.75 0.85 -14.22
CA VAL A 114 -19.93 0.63 -13.04
C VAL A 114 -20.61 -0.38 -12.12
N ALA A 115 -19.81 -1.26 -11.50
CA ALA A 115 -20.25 -2.11 -10.39
C ALA A 115 -19.39 -1.85 -9.16
N PHE A 116 -20.00 -1.91 -7.98
CA PHE A 116 -19.33 -1.73 -6.70
C PHE A 116 -20.04 -2.48 -5.58
N PRO A 117 -19.30 -2.99 -4.59
CA PRO A 117 -19.90 -3.55 -3.38
C PRO A 117 -20.21 -2.42 -2.39
N LEU A 118 -21.31 -2.57 -1.67
CA LEU A 118 -21.65 -1.66 -0.57
C LEU A 118 -22.42 -2.45 0.49
N ALA A 119 -21.90 -2.51 1.72
CA ALA A 119 -22.46 -3.32 2.81
C ALA A 119 -22.75 -4.78 2.37
N GLY A 120 -21.82 -5.43 1.68
CA GLY A 120 -21.98 -6.80 1.19
C GLY A 120 -23.03 -7.01 0.10
N ARG A 121 -23.58 -5.94 -0.49
CA ARG A 121 -24.60 -5.95 -1.55
C ARG A 121 -24.00 -5.47 -2.86
N LEU A 122 -24.54 -5.92 -3.99
CA LEU A 122 -24.11 -5.52 -5.32
C LEU A 122 -24.89 -4.30 -5.81
N PHE A 123 -24.15 -3.27 -6.22
CA PHE A 123 -24.73 -2.10 -6.89
C PHE A 123 -24.15 -1.96 -8.30
N VAL A 124 -25.00 -1.53 -9.23
CA VAL A 124 -24.62 -1.19 -10.60
C VAL A 124 -25.10 0.22 -10.94
N GLY A 125 -24.27 0.96 -11.65
CA GLY A 125 -24.58 2.32 -12.08
C GLY A 125 -24.35 2.54 -13.56
N GLY A 126 -25.27 3.26 -14.22
CA GLY A 126 -25.08 3.74 -15.59
C GLY A 126 -24.35 5.10 -15.55
N LEU A 127 -23.12 5.15 -16.01
CA LEU A 127 -22.29 6.37 -15.97
C LEU A 127 -22.82 7.48 -16.90
N LEU A 128 -23.54 7.09 -17.96
CA LEU A 128 -24.19 8.06 -18.86
C LEU A 128 -25.54 8.53 -18.30
N SER A 129 -26.31 7.64 -17.68
CA SER A 129 -27.63 7.98 -17.10
C SER A 129 -27.54 8.68 -15.74
N GLY A 130 -26.42 8.51 -15.02
CA GLY A 130 -26.21 9.08 -13.69
C GLY A 130 -27.00 8.39 -12.57
N VAL A 131 -27.45 7.12 -12.77
CA VAL A 131 -28.28 6.41 -11.79
C VAL A 131 -27.63 5.10 -11.40
N ALA A 132 -27.43 4.91 -10.10
CA ALA A 132 -27.05 3.64 -9.51
C ALA A 132 -28.27 2.95 -8.86
N ARG A 133 -28.29 1.62 -8.88
CA ARG A 133 -29.29 0.78 -8.24
C ARG A 133 -28.69 -0.50 -7.70
N GLU A 134 -29.34 -1.06 -6.71
CA GLU A 134 -29.01 -2.41 -6.28
C GLU A 134 -29.34 -3.44 -7.36
N LEU A 135 -28.47 -4.42 -7.50
CA LEU A 135 -28.73 -5.65 -8.21
C LEU A 135 -28.86 -6.76 -7.17
N VAL A 136 -30.11 -7.19 -6.90
CA VAL A 136 -30.38 -8.16 -5.85
C VAL A 136 -29.87 -9.55 -6.30
N VAL A 137 -28.85 -10.02 -5.60
CA VAL A 137 -28.18 -11.30 -5.83
C VAL A 137 -27.88 -12.00 -4.52
N ASP A 138 -27.42 -13.26 -4.56
CA ASP A 138 -26.89 -13.93 -3.37
C ASP A 138 -25.62 -13.22 -2.89
N GLY A 139 -25.52 -12.97 -1.57
CA GLY A 139 -24.39 -12.30 -0.92
C GLY A 139 -23.85 -13.09 0.25
N PRO A 140 -22.79 -12.59 0.89
CA PRO A 140 -22.16 -11.28 0.70
C PRO A 140 -21.38 -11.16 -0.61
N VAL A 141 -21.42 -9.96 -1.20
CA VAL A 141 -20.76 -9.66 -2.48
C VAL A 141 -19.37 -9.05 -2.26
N PHE A 142 -18.38 -9.62 -2.93
CA PHE A 142 -17.00 -9.14 -2.92
C PHE A 142 -16.50 -8.97 -4.36
N ASP A 143 -15.68 -7.95 -4.62
CA ASP A 143 -15.00 -7.63 -5.89
C ASP A 143 -15.88 -7.74 -7.16
N PRO A 144 -17.04 -7.05 -7.24
CA PRO A 144 -17.89 -7.13 -8.41
C PRO A 144 -17.29 -6.38 -9.62
N ARG A 145 -17.30 -7.03 -10.81
CA ARG A 145 -16.74 -6.47 -12.05
C ARG A 145 -17.68 -6.69 -13.23
N PRO A 146 -18.08 -5.62 -13.93
CA PRO A 146 -18.81 -5.75 -15.17
C PRO A 146 -17.99 -6.51 -16.23
N ASP A 147 -18.67 -7.27 -17.08
CA ASP A 147 -18.03 -7.80 -18.28
C ASP A 147 -17.66 -6.66 -19.27
N PRO A 148 -16.70 -6.88 -20.18
CA PRO A 148 -16.28 -5.86 -21.14
C PRO A 148 -17.39 -5.30 -22.02
N THR A 149 -18.52 -6.04 -22.17
CA THR A 149 -19.66 -5.69 -23.01
C THR A 149 -20.82 -5.04 -22.24
N ALA A 150 -20.66 -4.82 -20.93
CA ALA A 150 -21.63 -4.19 -20.03
C ALA A 150 -22.99 -4.93 -19.94
N ARG A 151 -23.00 -6.27 -20.06
CA ARG A 151 -24.21 -7.10 -19.96
C ARG A 151 -24.35 -7.82 -18.64
N ARG A 152 -23.20 -8.19 -18.03
CA ARG A 152 -23.11 -9.01 -16.84
C ARG A 152 -22.15 -8.42 -15.82
N VAL A 153 -22.23 -8.92 -14.59
CA VAL A 153 -21.29 -8.64 -13.53
C VAL A 153 -20.83 -9.98 -12.94
N ALA A 154 -19.52 -10.23 -12.93
CA ALA A 154 -18.97 -11.30 -12.10
C ALA A 154 -18.73 -10.77 -10.69
N TYR A 155 -18.85 -11.63 -9.68
CA TYR A 155 -18.58 -11.28 -8.27
C TYR A 155 -18.23 -12.53 -7.47
N VAL A 156 -17.53 -12.34 -6.37
CA VAL A 156 -17.25 -13.41 -5.41
C VAL A 156 -18.31 -13.39 -4.30
N CYS A 157 -18.77 -14.57 -3.89
CA CYS A 157 -19.68 -14.76 -2.77
C CYS A 157 -19.19 -15.96 -1.93
N GLY A 158 -18.65 -15.69 -0.74
CA GLY A 158 -17.98 -16.70 0.04
C GLY A 158 -16.81 -17.32 -0.74
N ASN A 159 -16.83 -18.63 -0.92
CA ASN A 159 -15.80 -19.34 -1.66
C ASN A 159 -16.11 -19.56 -3.16
N SER A 160 -17.19 -18.99 -3.68
CA SER A 160 -17.62 -19.19 -5.08
C SER A 160 -17.49 -17.94 -5.93
N LEU A 161 -17.16 -18.13 -7.22
CA LEU A 161 -17.25 -17.11 -8.26
C LEU A 161 -18.63 -17.22 -8.95
N ARG A 162 -19.35 -16.11 -9.04
CA ARG A 162 -20.70 -16.04 -9.54
C ARG A 162 -20.86 -15.01 -10.66
N ILE A 163 -21.87 -15.19 -11.48
CA ILE A 163 -22.24 -14.26 -12.56
C ILE A 163 -23.66 -13.78 -12.30
N ALA A 164 -23.90 -12.48 -12.51
CA ALA A 164 -25.21 -11.88 -12.50
C ALA A 164 -25.51 -11.18 -13.83
N GLU A 165 -26.69 -11.42 -14.39
CA GLU A 165 -27.26 -10.58 -15.45
C GLU A 165 -27.78 -9.26 -14.86
N LEU A 166 -27.85 -8.21 -15.65
CA LEU A 166 -28.34 -6.90 -15.16
C LEU A 166 -29.85 -6.89 -14.81
N ASP A 167 -30.59 -7.98 -15.09
CA ASP A 167 -31.97 -8.17 -14.63
C ASP A 167 -32.09 -8.78 -13.22
N GLY A 168 -30.94 -9.16 -12.59
CA GLY A 168 -30.84 -9.73 -11.26
C GLY A 168 -30.80 -11.26 -11.22
N SER A 169 -30.97 -11.95 -12.34
CA SER A 169 -30.73 -13.40 -12.38
C SER A 169 -29.23 -13.69 -12.19
N SER A 170 -28.91 -14.65 -11.31
CA SER A 170 -27.51 -15.01 -11.02
C SER A 170 -27.34 -16.52 -10.95
N TRP A 171 -26.10 -16.96 -11.23
CA TRP A 171 -25.71 -18.37 -11.11
C TRP A 171 -24.26 -18.49 -10.66
N GLU A 172 -23.93 -19.65 -10.13
CA GLU A 172 -22.57 -20.00 -9.75
C GLU A 172 -21.79 -20.44 -11.00
N LEU A 173 -20.63 -19.83 -11.22
CA LEU A 173 -19.72 -20.17 -12.30
C LEU A 173 -18.70 -21.21 -11.85
N ALA A 174 -18.16 -21.07 -10.65
CA ALA A 174 -17.23 -22.00 -10.05
C ALA A 174 -17.34 -22.00 -8.51
N SER A 175 -17.22 -23.17 -7.91
CA SER A 175 -17.14 -23.39 -6.44
C SER A 175 -16.41 -24.69 -6.14
N ASP A 176 -16.07 -24.91 -4.88
CA ASP A 176 -15.50 -26.14 -4.39
C ASP A 176 -16.30 -26.64 -3.17
N GLU A 177 -16.34 -27.97 -2.95
CA GLU A 177 -16.97 -28.55 -1.76
C GLU A 177 -16.11 -28.34 -0.50
N ASP A 178 -14.81 -28.13 -0.67
CA ASP A 178 -13.86 -27.85 0.42
C ASP A 178 -13.94 -26.38 0.81
N PRO A 179 -14.28 -26.03 2.07
CA PRO A 179 -14.32 -24.66 2.54
C PRO A 179 -12.96 -23.95 2.55
N GLU A 180 -11.86 -24.71 2.49
CA GLU A 180 -10.49 -24.18 2.40
C GLU A 180 -10.10 -23.76 0.98
N VAL A 181 -10.97 -23.97 0.00
CA VAL A 181 -10.77 -23.61 -1.40
C VAL A 181 -11.69 -22.47 -1.80
N THR A 182 -11.12 -21.43 -2.39
CA THR A 182 -11.86 -20.26 -2.90
C THR A 182 -11.65 -20.08 -4.40
N TRP A 183 -12.68 -19.53 -5.07
CA TRP A 183 -12.61 -19.18 -6.48
C TRP A 183 -12.77 -17.67 -6.69
N GLY A 184 -11.91 -17.11 -7.52
CA GLY A 184 -11.99 -15.71 -7.91
C GLY A 184 -11.42 -14.73 -6.87
N SER A 185 -10.82 -15.21 -5.78
CA SER A 185 -10.15 -14.42 -4.76
C SER A 185 -8.62 -14.46 -4.90
N ALA A 186 -7.95 -13.47 -4.34
CA ALA A 186 -6.50 -13.49 -4.17
C ALA A 186 -6.14 -14.21 -2.88
N ASP A 187 -5.00 -14.91 -2.86
CA ASP A 187 -4.37 -15.41 -1.64
C ASP A 187 -3.74 -14.27 -0.82
N PHE A 188 -3.35 -14.55 0.42
CA PHE A 188 -2.75 -13.58 1.33
C PHE A 188 -1.53 -12.88 0.72
N ILE A 189 -0.57 -13.65 0.20
CA ILE A 189 0.67 -13.13 -0.38
C ILE A 189 0.40 -12.24 -1.60
N ALA A 190 -0.50 -12.67 -2.47
CA ALA A 190 -0.87 -11.88 -3.65
C ALA A 190 -1.45 -10.52 -3.27
N ALA A 191 -2.31 -10.49 -2.24
CA ALA A 191 -2.97 -9.26 -1.79
C ALA A 191 -2.04 -8.34 -0.99
N GLU A 192 -1.25 -8.86 -0.05
CA GLU A 192 -0.41 -8.06 0.84
C GLU A 192 0.89 -7.61 0.15
N GLU A 193 1.60 -8.53 -0.51
CA GLU A 193 2.99 -8.28 -0.96
C GLU A 193 3.11 -8.00 -2.46
N ILE A 194 2.23 -8.58 -3.28
CA ILE A 194 2.29 -8.46 -4.75
C ILE A 194 1.32 -7.39 -5.28
N HIS A 195 0.45 -6.82 -4.41
CA HIS A 195 -0.59 -5.85 -4.77
C HIS A 195 -1.62 -6.38 -5.79
N ARG A 196 -1.74 -7.71 -5.91
CA ARG A 196 -2.76 -8.38 -6.73
C ARG A 196 -3.99 -8.69 -5.88
N ASN A 197 -4.91 -7.71 -5.76
CA ASN A 197 -6.10 -7.81 -4.90
C ASN A 197 -7.31 -8.46 -5.58
N ARG A 198 -7.15 -9.01 -6.79
CA ARG A 198 -8.21 -9.67 -7.55
C ARG A 198 -7.80 -11.09 -7.93
N GLY A 199 -8.78 -11.98 -8.05
CA GLY A 199 -8.55 -13.37 -8.43
C GLY A 199 -9.22 -13.78 -9.74
N TYR A 200 -9.83 -12.86 -10.51
CA TYR A 200 -10.44 -13.23 -11.80
C TYR A 200 -10.42 -12.07 -12.82
N TRP A 201 -10.49 -12.44 -14.11
CA TRP A 201 -10.38 -11.52 -15.25
C TRP A 201 -11.30 -11.97 -16.37
N TRP A 202 -12.20 -11.11 -16.82
CA TRP A 202 -13.04 -11.34 -17.99
C TRP A 202 -12.22 -11.43 -19.28
N SER A 203 -12.58 -12.35 -20.18
CA SER A 203 -12.11 -12.32 -21.57
C SER A 203 -12.64 -11.07 -22.29
N PRO A 204 -11.93 -10.54 -23.30
CA PRO A 204 -12.34 -9.30 -23.98
C PRO A 204 -13.75 -9.34 -24.60
N ASP A 205 -14.23 -10.51 -25.02
CA ASP A 205 -15.57 -10.72 -25.57
C ASP A 205 -16.66 -10.98 -24.51
N GLY A 206 -16.27 -11.13 -23.22
CA GLY A 206 -17.18 -11.41 -22.10
C GLY A 206 -17.81 -12.80 -22.13
N THR A 207 -17.20 -13.79 -22.82
CA THR A 207 -17.72 -15.17 -22.89
C THR A 207 -17.04 -16.12 -21.91
N SER A 208 -15.88 -15.72 -21.35
CA SER A 208 -15.11 -16.52 -20.43
C SER A 208 -14.50 -15.66 -19.31
N VAL A 209 -14.08 -16.31 -18.23
CA VAL A 209 -13.38 -15.70 -17.10
C VAL A 209 -12.12 -16.51 -16.79
N ALA A 210 -10.95 -15.90 -16.81
CA ALA A 210 -9.78 -16.48 -16.15
C ALA A 210 -9.94 -16.29 -14.65
N ALA A 211 -9.88 -17.35 -13.84
CA ALA A 211 -10.12 -17.30 -12.41
C ALA A 211 -9.09 -18.12 -11.62
N CYS A 212 -8.61 -17.57 -10.53
CA CYS A 212 -7.80 -18.31 -9.57
C CYS A 212 -8.67 -19.27 -8.77
N ARG A 213 -8.18 -20.48 -8.60
CA ARG A 213 -8.56 -21.41 -7.55
C ARG A 213 -7.46 -21.40 -6.50
N VAL A 214 -7.81 -21.05 -5.26
CA VAL A 214 -6.86 -20.87 -4.16
C VAL A 214 -7.19 -21.87 -3.05
N ASP A 215 -6.27 -22.77 -2.74
CA ASP A 215 -6.35 -23.75 -1.68
C ASP A 215 -5.42 -23.37 -0.54
N VAL A 216 -5.98 -23.05 0.64
CA VAL A 216 -5.25 -22.63 1.84
C VAL A 216 -5.10 -23.76 2.87
N SER A 217 -5.50 -25.00 2.55
CA SER A 217 -5.51 -26.13 3.49
C SER A 217 -4.16 -26.45 4.12
N GLN A 218 -3.05 -26.12 3.43
CA GLN A 218 -1.69 -26.33 3.94
C GLN A 218 -1.12 -25.13 4.70
N VAL A 219 -1.77 -23.95 4.65
CA VAL A 219 -1.31 -22.74 5.33
C VAL A 219 -1.61 -22.83 6.82
N ASP A 220 -0.65 -22.46 7.65
CA ASP A 220 -0.79 -22.53 9.10
C ASP A 220 -1.96 -21.69 9.63
N HIS A 221 -2.65 -22.21 10.66
CA HIS A 221 -3.69 -21.50 11.38
C HIS A 221 -3.10 -20.64 12.48
N TRP A 222 -3.41 -19.35 12.46
CA TRP A 222 -3.13 -18.45 13.57
C TRP A 222 -4.43 -17.95 14.20
N TYR A 223 -4.38 -17.69 15.50
CA TYR A 223 -5.55 -17.33 16.30
C TYR A 223 -5.34 -15.97 16.93
N ILE A 224 -6.11 -14.97 16.48
CA ILE A 224 -6.08 -13.60 16.99
C ILE A 224 -7.24 -13.43 17.95
N ALA A 225 -6.94 -13.46 19.26
CA ALA A 225 -7.94 -13.27 20.30
C ALA A 225 -8.05 -11.78 20.66
N ASP A 226 -9.28 -11.34 20.98
CA ASP A 226 -9.49 -10.07 21.64
C ASP A 226 -9.48 -10.26 23.16
N PRO A 227 -8.42 -9.87 23.88
CA PRO A 227 -8.35 -10.01 25.33
C PRO A 227 -9.37 -9.17 26.10
N ALA A 228 -9.97 -8.15 25.46
CA ALA A 228 -11.01 -7.33 26.07
C ALA A 228 -12.43 -7.93 25.93
N ALA A 229 -12.59 -8.90 25.02
CA ALA A 229 -13.84 -9.65 24.81
C ALA A 229 -13.60 -11.15 25.00
N PRO A 230 -13.29 -11.63 26.24
CA PRO A 230 -12.84 -13.01 26.47
C PRO A 230 -13.94 -14.05 26.28
N ASP A 231 -15.18 -13.65 26.12
CA ASP A 231 -16.34 -14.49 25.78
C ASP A 231 -16.53 -14.70 24.28
N GLN A 232 -15.76 -14.01 23.45
CA GLN A 232 -15.75 -14.17 22.00
C GLN A 232 -14.69 -15.18 21.58
N PRO A 233 -14.94 -16.00 20.53
CA PRO A 233 -13.92 -16.87 19.96
C PRO A 233 -12.79 -16.05 19.34
N ALA A 234 -11.59 -16.61 19.33
CA ALA A 234 -10.49 -16.01 18.57
C ALA A 234 -10.82 -15.99 17.07
N HIS A 235 -10.43 -14.93 16.39
CA HIS A 235 -10.46 -14.89 14.93
C HIS A 235 -9.35 -15.80 14.37
N GLU A 236 -9.74 -16.71 13.50
CA GLU A 236 -8.83 -17.64 12.85
C GLU A 236 -8.40 -17.10 11.49
N VAL A 237 -7.08 -17.04 11.26
CA VAL A 237 -6.50 -16.57 10.00
C VAL A 237 -5.52 -17.61 9.46
N ARG A 238 -5.46 -17.75 8.14
CA ARG A 238 -4.43 -18.52 7.44
C ARG A 238 -3.25 -17.62 7.19
N TYR A 239 -2.13 -17.84 7.87
CA TYR A 239 -0.96 -16.98 7.80
C TYR A 239 0.27 -17.75 7.33
N PRO A 240 0.82 -17.43 6.13
CA PRO A 240 2.00 -18.11 5.58
C PRO A 240 3.29 -17.48 6.14
N ALA A 241 3.66 -17.82 7.38
CA ALA A 241 4.88 -17.34 8.01
C ALA A 241 6.13 -17.85 7.29
N ALA A 242 7.24 -17.12 7.37
CA ALA A 242 8.51 -17.50 6.72
C ALA A 242 8.93 -18.94 7.05
N GLY A 243 9.25 -19.72 6.03
CA GLY A 243 9.60 -21.14 6.15
C GLY A 243 8.41 -22.09 6.20
N THR A 244 7.16 -21.61 6.22
CA THR A 244 5.96 -22.46 6.21
C THR A 244 5.35 -22.57 4.81
N PRO A 245 4.37 -23.48 4.59
CA PRO A 245 3.68 -23.59 3.30
C PRO A 245 2.88 -22.32 2.94
N ASN A 246 2.87 -21.99 1.64
CA ASN A 246 1.96 -21.01 1.06
C ASN A 246 0.66 -21.67 0.59
N ALA A 247 -0.34 -20.85 0.24
CA ALA A 247 -1.51 -21.31 -0.50
C ALA A 247 -1.10 -21.91 -1.86
N VAL A 248 -1.83 -22.93 -2.31
CA VAL A 248 -1.71 -23.46 -3.67
C VAL A 248 -2.61 -22.63 -4.58
N VAL A 249 -2.03 -21.98 -5.58
CA VAL A 249 -2.75 -21.12 -6.53
C VAL A 249 -2.75 -21.76 -7.91
N GLU A 250 -3.94 -21.96 -8.46
CA GLU A 250 -4.17 -22.44 -9.83
C GLU A 250 -4.89 -21.34 -10.62
N LEU A 251 -4.79 -21.37 -11.95
CA LEU A 251 -5.54 -20.47 -12.85
C LEU A 251 -6.35 -21.32 -13.83
N HIS A 252 -7.63 -21.05 -13.94
CA HIS A 252 -8.53 -21.73 -14.85
C HIS A 252 -9.21 -20.73 -15.77
N VAL A 253 -9.47 -21.12 -17.01
CA VAL A 253 -10.36 -20.39 -17.91
C VAL A 253 -11.73 -21.06 -17.87
N LEU A 254 -12.70 -20.34 -17.37
CA LEU A 254 -14.08 -20.78 -17.18
C LEU A 254 -14.97 -20.17 -18.27
N ALA A 255 -15.53 -21.01 -19.15
CA ALA A 255 -16.49 -20.55 -20.13
C ALA A 255 -17.89 -20.42 -19.51
N LEU A 256 -18.65 -19.38 -19.85
CA LEU A 256 -19.98 -19.16 -19.30
C LEU A 256 -20.99 -20.26 -19.67
N ASP A 257 -20.71 -21.05 -20.68
CA ASP A 257 -21.52 -22.20 -21.13
C ASP A 257 -21.14 -23.53 -20.47
N GLY A 258 -20.16 -23.53 -19.55
CA GLY A 258 -19.80 -24.64 -18.67
C GLY A 258 -18.49 -25.38 -19.02
N GLY A 259 -17.63 -24.80 -19.86
CA GLY A 259 -16.26 -25.30 -20.08
C GLY A 259 -15.28 -24.82 -19.01
N GLU A 260 -14.33 -25.68 -18.61
CA GLU A 260 -13.24 -25.35 -17.70
C GLU A 260 -11.91 -25.86 -18.28
N ILE A 261 -10.90 -24.99 -18.31
CA ILE A 261 -9.56 -25.28 -18.82
C ILE A 261 -8.53 -24.88 -17.75
N ASP A 262 -7.76 -25.84 -17.25
CA ASP A 262 -6.61 -25.57 -16.39
C ASP A 262 -5.48 -24.93 -17.20
N VAL A 263 -4.97 -23.78 -16.76
CA VAL A 263 -3.81 -23.11 -17.35
C VAL A 263 -2.54 -23.69 -16.69
N ALA A 264 -1.78 -24.46 -17.47
CA ALA A 264 -0.68 -25.26 -16.95
C ALA A 264 0.63 -24.46 -16.92
N TRP A 265 1.30 -24.46 -15.78
CA TRP A 265 2.71 -24.06 -15.63
C TRP A 265 3.39 -24.88 -14.54
N ASP A 266 4.69 -24.78 -14.38
CA ASP A 266 5.47 -25.44 -13.33
C ASP A 266 5.21 -24.75 -11.97
N ARG A 267 4.09 -25.11 -11.30
CA ARG A 267 3.65 -24.52 -10.03
C ARG A 267 4.58 -24.85 -8.86
N ASP A 268 5.30 -25.97 -8.93
CA ASP A 268 6.29 -26.35 -7.90
C ASP A 268 7.49 -25.39 -7.93
N ARG A 269 7.96 -25.01 -9.11
CA ARG A 269 9.05 -24.06 -9.28
C ARG A 269 8.62 -22.62 -9.13
N PHE A 270 7.43 -22.27 -9.64
CA PHE A 270 6.88 -20.92 -9.68
C PHE A 270 5.54 -20.84 -8.95
N PRO A 271 5.54 -20.88 -7.59
CA PRO A 271 4.29 -20.89 -6.82
C PRO A 271 3.57 -19.55 -6.80
N TYR A 272 4.26 -18.43 -7.07
CA TYR A 272 3.65 -17.11 -7.05
C TYR A 272 3.11 -16.72 -8.44
N LEU A 273 1.79 -16.62 -8.56
CA LEU A 273 1.13 -16.00 -9.71
C LEU A 273 1.01 -14.50 -9.44
N THR A 274 1.82 -13.67 -10.12
CA THR A 274 1.92 -12.25 -9.79
C THR A 274 1.03 -11.34 -10.63
N ALA A 275 0.78 -11.70 -11.91
CA ALA A 275 -0.09 -10.93 -12.80
C ALA A 275 -0.82 -11.84 -13.78
N VAL A 276 -2.02 -11.42 -14.20
CA VAL A 276 -2.82 -12.06 -15.27
C VAL A 276 -3.43 -10.96 -16.14
N SER A 277 -3.30 -11.07 -17.45
CA SER A 277 -3.82 -10.09 -18.41
C SER A 277 -4.27 -10.74 -19.71
N TRP A 278 -5.50 -10.46 -20.14
CA TRP A 278 -5.97 -10.81 -21.47
C TRP A 278 -5.45 -9.83 -22.50
N VAL A 279 -4.76 -10.34 -23.51
CA VAL A 279 -4.28 -9.56 -24.66
C VAL A 279 -5.33 -9.59 -25.79
N SER A 280 -5.93 -10.75 -26.02
CA SER A 280 -6.99 -10.98 -26.99
C SER A 280 -7.85 -12.17 -26.53
N GLU A 281 -8.90 -12.51 -27.27
CA GLU A 281 -9.78 -13.65 -26.97
C GLU A 281 -9.03 -14.99 -26.96
N ASP A 282 -7.94 -15.09 -27.70
CA ASP A 282 -7.13 -16.30 -27.88
C ASP A 282 -5.75 -16.24 -27.18
N ARG A 283 -5.45 -15.15 -26.43
CA ARG A 283 -4.14 -14.95 -25.78
C ARG A 283 -4.30 -14.40 -24.36
N LEU A 284 -3.80 -15.16 -23.40
CA LEU A 284 -3.73 -14.78 -22.00
C LEU A 284 -2.27 -14.71 -21.58
N LEU A 285 -1.86 -13.66 -20.90
CA LEU A 285 -0.55 -13.55 -20.29
C LEU A 285 -0.65 -13.77 -18.78
N LEU A 286 0.31 -14.50 -18.23
CA LEU A 286 0.48 -14.65 -16.79
C LEU A 286 1.95 -14.46 -16.43
N THR A 287 2.19 -13.82 -15.29
CA THR A 287 3.52 -13.70 -14.72
C THR A 287 3.61 -14.58 -13.50
N VAL A 288 4.65 -15.41 -13.46
CA VAL A 288 4.91 -16.35 -12.37
C VAL A 288 6.32 -16.14 -11.82
N GLN A 289 6.49 -16.31 -10.51
CA GLN A 289 7.74 -16.09 -9.80
C GLN A 289 8.08 -17.28 -8.90
N SER A 290 9.37 -17.61 -8.81
CA SER A 290 9.88 -18.64 -7.90
C SER A 290 9.73 -18.21 -6.44
N ARG A 291 9.71 -19.18 -5.49
CA ARG A 291 9.56 -18.88 -4.06
C ARG A 291 10.71 -18.02 -3.52
N ASP A 292 11.95 -18.29 -3.95
CA ASP A 292 13.11 -17.47 -3.61
C ASP A 292 13.17 -16.14 -4.37
N GLN A 293 12.20 -15.90 -5.26
CA GLN A 293 12.01 -14.70 -6.06
C GLN A 293 13.16 -14.35 -7.02
N ARG A 294 14.05 -15.30 -7.28
CA ARG A 294 15.20 -15.10 -8.19
C ARG A 294 14.86 -15.30 -9.66
N ASP A 295 13.82 -16.08 -9.93
CA ASP A 295 13.35 -16.37 -11.29
C ASP A 295 11.93 -15.82 -11.49
N LEU A 296 11.72 -15.10 -12.59
CA LEU A 296 10.39 -14.62 -13.02
C LEU A 296 10.18 -14.99 -14.49
N GLN A 297 8.97 -15.44 -14.83
CA GLN A 297 8.59 -15.72 -16.20
C GLN A 297 7.26 -15.05 -16.55
N VAL A 298 7.19 -14.48 -17.75
CA VAL A 298 5.91 -14.17 -18.39
C VAL A 298 5.60 -15.29 -19.36
N LEU A 299 4.47 -15.92 -19.16
CA LEU A 299 3.95 -17.02 -19.97
C LEU A 299 2.81 -16.53 -20.83
N GLU A 300 2.82 -16.91 -22.11
CA GLU A 300 1.65 -16.82 -22.97
C GLU A 300 0.88 -18.13 -22.87
N ALA A 301 -0.40 -18.05 -22.52
CA ALA A 301 -1.31 -19.17 -22.41
C ALA A 301 -2.33 -19.18 -23.54
N ASN A 302 -2.59 -20.35 -24.07
CA ASN A 302 -3.73 -20.58 -24.96
C ASN A 302 -4.97 -20.88 -24.09
N PRO A 303 -5.99 -20.01 -24.08
CA PRO A 303 -7.14 -20.16 -23.18
C PRO A 303 -8.08 -21.33 -23.57
N THR A 304 -7.87 -21.97 -24.75
CA THR A 304 -8.66 -23.13 -25.19
C THR A 304 -8.04 -24.46 -24.79
N THR A 305 -6.69 -24.53 -24.69
CA THR A 305 -5.98 -25.77 -24.36
C THR A 305 -5.32 -25.74 -22.99
N GLY A 306 -5.11 -24.56 -22.41
CA GLY A 306 -4.37 -24.36 -21.15
C GLY A 306 -2.84 -24.45 -21.31
N ASP A 307 -2.33 -24.73 -22.51
CA ASP A 307 -0.92 -24.82 -22.76
C ASP A 307 -0.26 -23.44 -22.59
N THR A 308 0.94 -23.41 -21.97
CA THR A 308 1.71 -22.20 -21.80
C THR A 308 3.09 -22.26 -22.44
N SER A 309 3.60 -21.10 -22.83
CA SER A 309 4.99 -20.98 -23.28
C SER A 309 5.61 -19.66 -22.77
N PRO A 310 6.89 -19.68 -22.33
CA PRO A 310 7.53 -18.47 -21.85
C PRO A 310 7.85 -17.52 -23.03
N ILE A 311 7.44 -16.26 -22.86
CA ILE A 311 7.73 -15.15 -23.80
C ILE A 311 8.73 -14.15 -23.24
N PHE A 312 8.92 -14.14 -21.92
CA PHE A 312 9.94 -13.35 -21.24
C PHE A 312 10.42 -14.11 -20.00
N VAL A 313 11.72 -14.05 -19.74
CA VAL A 313 12.35 -14.66 -18.56
C VAL A 313 13.30 -13.66 -17.96
N ASP A 314 13.26 -13.49 -16.65
CA ASP A 314 14.19 -12.69 -15.89
C ASP A 314 14.79 -13.48 -14.72
N HIS A 315 16.05 -13.19 -14.41
CA HIS A 315 16.77 -13.81 -13.31
C HIS A 315 17.68 -12.80 -12.62
N ASP A 316 17.75 -12.89 -11.31
CA ASP A 316 18.69 -12.13 -10.48
C ASP A 316 19.16 -13.00 -9.31
N ASP A 317 20.45 -12.91 -8.96
CA ASP A 317 21.05 -13.71 -7.88
C ASP A 317 20.49 -13.41 -6.48
N GLN A 318 19.83 -12.24 -6.31
CA GLN A 318 19.21 -11.83 -5.06
C GLN A 318 17.68 -11.93 -5.16
N TRP A 319 17.05 -11.08 -5.98
CA TRP A 319 15.63 -11.19 -6.33
C TRP A 319 15.29 -10.38 -7.58
N VAL A 320 14.28 -10.83 -8.33
CA VAL A 320 13.63 -10.08 -9.40
C VAL A 320 12.43 -9.33 -8.81
N GLU A 321 12.37 -8.03 -9.05
CA GLU A 321 11.25 -7.19 -8.59
C GLU A 321 10.00 -7.37 -9.45
N VAL A 322 8.84 -7.52 -8.81
CA VAL A 322 7.54 -7.49 -9.49
C VAL A 322 7.11 -6.03 -9.66
N VAL A 323 7.11 -5.56 -10.91
CA VAL A 323 6.80 -4.16 -11.22
C VAL A 323 5.31 -4.01 -11.53
N PRO A 324 4.58 -3.08 -10.87
CA PRO A 324 3.17 -2.84 -11.17
C PRO A 324 2.95 -2.40 -12.63
N GLY A 325 1.88 -2.92 -13.26
CA GLY A 325 1.45 -2.55 -14.61
C GLY A 325 2.13 -3.33 -15.75
N VAL A 326 2.92 -4.37 -15.42
CA VAL A 326 3.45 -5.32 -16.43
C VAL A 326 3.04 -6.76 -16.09
N PRO A 327 2.96 -7.67 -17.10
CA PRO A 327 3.17 -7.44 -18.53
C PRO A 327 2.03 -6.66 -19.17
N ASP A 328 2.34 -5.86 -20.19
CA ASP A 328 1.37 -5.20 -21.05
C ASP A 328 1.85 -5.24 -22.50
N GLN A 329 1.05 -4.78 -23.45
CA GLN A 329 1.37 -4.83 -24.87
C GLN A 329 1.01 -3.51 -25.57
N LEU A 330 1.87 -3.06 -26.48
CA LEU A 330 1.59 -1.95 -27.39
C LEU A 330 0.59 -2.38 -28.49
N ALA A 331 -0.05 -1.42 -29.13
CA ALA A 331 -1.00 -1.69 -30.20
C ALA A 331 -0.39 -2.43 -31.40
N ASP A 332 0.91 -2.27 -31.61
CA ASP A 332 1.65 -3.00 -32.66
C ASP A 332 2.10 -4.40 -32.24
N GLY A 333 1.78 -4.85 -31.03
CA GLY A 333 2.04 -6.19 -30.52
C GLY A 333 3.35 -6.32 -29.73
N ARG A 334 4.17 -5.28 -29.61
CA ARG A 334 5.42 -5.32 -28.80
C ARG A 334 5.10 -5.49 -27.32
N LEU A 335 5.87 -6.38 -26.66
CA LEU A 335 5.73 -6.64 -25.23
C LEU A 335 6.32 -5.48 -24.41
N VAL A 336 5.55 -5.02 -23.41
CA VAL A 336 5.96 -4.02 -22.42
C VAL A 336 6.30 -4.70 -21.11
N MET A 337 7.53 -4.52 -20.65
CA MET A 337 8.04 -5.04 -19.38
C MET A 337 8.81 -3.96 -18.63
N ALA A 338 9.08 -4.20 -17.36
CA ALA A 338 10.04 -3.44 -16.59
C ALA A 338 10.89 -4.41 -15.76
N ALA A 339 12.21 -4.18 -15.75
CA ALA A 339 13.15 -5.03 -15.04
C ALA A 339 14.44 -4.26 -14.71
N ASP A 340 15.21 -4.77 -13.74
CA ASP A 340 16.50 -4.21 -13.38
C ASP A 340 17.53 -4.54 -14.45
N ARG A 341 18.12 -3.50 -15.04
CA ARG A 341 19.16 -3.58 -16.07
C ARG A 341 20.19 -2.46 -15.83
N ASP A 342 21.46 -2.81 -15.84
CA ASP A 342 22.55 -1.85 -15.62
C ASP A 342 22.42 -1.08 -14.28
N GLY A 343 21.94 -1.75 -13.21
CA GLY A 343 21.79 -1.19 -11.87
C GLY A 343 20.49 -0.37 -11.64
N MET A 344 19.66 -0.18 -12.66
CA MET A 344 18.42 0.58 -12.59
C MET A 344 17.24 -0.23 -13.09
N ARG A 345 16.05 0.00 -12.51
CA ARG A 345 14.80 -0.54 -13.04
C ARG A 345 14.39 0.26 -14.28
N ARG A 346 14.29 -0.42 -15.40
CA ARG A 346 14.12 0.19 -16.72
C ARG A 346 12.87 -0.33 -17.42
N LEU A 347 12.24 0.52 -18.21
CA LEU A 347 11.22 0.11 -19.18
C LEU A 347 11.89 -0.71 -20.28
N LEU A 348 11.32 -1.87 -20.62
CA LEU A 348 11.75 -2.74 -21.70
C LEU A 348 10.64 -2.88 -22.73
N ILE A 349 10.99 -2.73 -24.02
CA ILE A 349 10.12 -3.04 -25.15
C ILE A 349 10.75 -4.22 -25.90
N ASP A 350 10.00 -5.33 -26.02
CA ASP A 350 10.51 -6.61 -26.53
C ASP A 350 11.84 -7.03 -25.88
N GLY A 351 11.94 -6.84 -24.55
CA GLY A 351 13.12 -7.17 -23.77
C GLY A 351 14.29 -6.19 -23.90
N GLN A 352 14.18 -5.14 -24.73
CA GLN A 352 15.23 -4.13 -24.88
C GLN A 352 14.97 -2.93 -23.99
N PRO A 353 15.94 -2.51 -23.15
CA PRO A 353 15.77 -1.36 -22.27
C PRO A 353 15.75 -0.05 -23.08
N VAL A 354 14.70 0.75 -22.88
CA VAL A 354 14.44 1.97 -23.66
C VAL A 354 14.46 3.26 -22.81
N THR A 355 14.47 3.17 -21.47
CA THR A 355 14.72 4.32 -20.59
C THR A 355 16.20 4.50 -20.29
N PRO A 356 16.67 5.69 -19.89
CA PRO A 356 18.08 5.92 -19.55
C PRO A 356 18.50 5.20 -18.24
N THR A 357 19.80 5.06 -17.99
CA THR A 357 20.37 4.33 -16.86
C THR A 357 20.35 5.11 -15.53
N ASP A 358 19.94 6.36 -15.54
CA ASP A 358 19.83 7.23 -14.38
C ASP A 358 18.37 7.52 -14.01
N LEU A 359 17.39 6.88 -14.67
CA LEU A 359 15.96 6.97 -14.35
C LEU A 359 15.47 5.65 -13.75
N GLN A 360 14.95 5.70 -12.51
CA GLN A 360 14.42 4.54 -11.78
C GLN A 360 12.92 4.40 -12.01
N VAL A 361 12.51 3.48 -12.86
CA VAL A 361 11.09 3.15 -13.09
C VAL A 361 10.49 2.49 -11.85
N ARG A 362 9.29 2.95 -11.45
CA ARG A 362 8.55 2.44 -10.29
C ARG A 362 7.33 1.62 -10.68
N ALA A 363 6.67 2.01 -11.74
CA ALA A 363 5.49 1.35 -12.27
C ALA A 363 5.25 1.72 -13.73
N ILE A 364 4.56 0.85 -14.44
CA ILE A 364 3.91 1.21 -15.70
C ILE A 364 2.50 1.70 -15.36
N VAL A 365 2.22 2.95 -15.68
CA VAL A 365 0.95 3.61 -15.36
C VAL A 365 -0.13 3.20 -16.37
N ALA A 366 0.23 3.20 -17.64
CA ALA A 366 -0.65 2.79 -18.74
C ALA A 366 0.16 2.57 -20.03
N THR A 367 -0.40 1.77 -20.94
CA THR A 367 -0.08 1.80 -22.36
C THR A 367 -1.17 2.51 -23.14
N ARG A 368 -0.79 3.22 -24.19
CA ARG A 368 -1.73 3.92 -25.07
C ARG A 368 -1.19 3.89 -26.49
N GLU A 369 -1.88 3.16 -27.38
CA GLU A 369 -1.37 2.94 -28.74
C GLU A 369 0.06 2.38 -28.71
N ASN A 370 1.05 3.12 -29.22
CA ASN A 370 2.48 2.78 -29.18
C ASN A 370 3.26 3.65 -28.20
N SER A 371 2.65 4.11 -27.13
CA SER A 371 3.26 4.88 -26.05
C SER A 371 3.08 4.19 -24.70
N VAL A 372 4.06 4.33 -23.80
CA VAL A 372 4.02 3.82 -22.43
C VAL A 372 4.18 4.98 -21.46
N PHE A 373 3.30 5.05 -20.46
CA PHE A 373 3.41 6.01 -19.36
C PHE A 373 4.04 5.29 -18.16
N VAL A 374 5.14 5.82 -17.67
CA VAL A 374 5.89 5.24 -16.56
C VAL A 374 5.95 6.22 -15.39
N LEU A 375 5.76 5.72 -14.18
CA LEU A 375 6.11 6.43 -12.96
C LEU A 375 7.59 6.16 -12.67
N ALA A 376 8.37 7.20 -12.43
CA ALA A 376 9.80 7.04 -12.13
C ALA A 376 10.31 8.11 -11.18
N ASN A 377 11.39 7.79 -10.43
CA ASN A 377 12.11 8.78 -9.68
C ASN A 377 12.98 9.63 -10.62
N HIS A 378 13.08 10.92 -10.28
CA HIS A 378 13.83 11.89 -11.07
C HIS A 378 15.33 11.56 -11.08
N PRO A 379 16.02 11.68 -12.23
CA PRO A 379 17.42 11.27 -12.34
C PRO A 379 18.39 12.04 -11.43
N ASP A 380 18.11 13.31 -11.17
CA ASP A 380 18.98 14.15 -10.36
C ASP A 380 18.64 14.15 -8.86
N ASP A 381 17.37 13.83 -8.52
CA ASP A 381 16.86 13.82 -7.16
C ASP A 381 15.77 12.77 -6.97
N ALA A 382 16.10 11.68 -6.26
CA ALA A 382 15.17 10.58 -6.00
C ALA A 382 13.96 10.97 -5.12
N THR A 383 13.97 12.14 -4.49
CA THR A 383 12.81 12.67 -3.74
C THR A 383 11.69 13.18 -4.66
N ILE A 384 12.01 13.39 -5.93
CA ILE A 384 11.08 13.77 -6.98
C ILE A 384 10.62 12.52 -7.73
N GLN A 385 9.31 12.37 -7.87
CA GLN A 385 8.69 11.32 -8.68
C GLN A 385 7.85 11.96 -9.77
N ASP A 386 8.03 11.53 -11.00
CA ASP A 386 7.30 12.05 -12.14
C ASP A 386 6.75 10.94 -13.03
N VAL A 387 5.76 11.28 -13.84
CA VAL A 387 5.26 10.44 -14.91
C VAL A 387 5.94 10.85 -16.21
N TRP A 388 6.45 9.86 -16.91
CA TRP A 388 7.12 10.02 -18.20
C TRP A 388 6.35 9.29 -19.28
N GLN A 389 6.23 9.86 -20.45
CA GLN A 389 5.70 9.18 -21.61
C GLN A 389 6.87 8.76 -22.52
N TRP A 390 6.97 7.47 -22.76
CA TRP A 390 7.86 6.89 -23.74
C TRP A 390 7.11 6.64 -25.06
N SER A 391 7.77 6.85 -26.19
CA SER A 391 7.39 6.43 -27.54
C SER A 391 8.65 6.17 -28.37
N ASP A 392 8.50 5.70 -29.60
CA ASP A 392 9.64 5.52 -30.53
C ASP A 392 10.37 6.86 -30.83
N ASP A 393 9.74 8.01 -30.62
CA ASP A 393 10.36 9.34 -30.76
C ASP A 393 11.19 9.76 -29.52
N GLY A 394 11.10 9.02 -28.41
CA GLY A 394 11.84 9.27 -27.19
C GLY A 394 11.02 9.30 -25.93
N LEU A 395 11.62 9.80 -24.84
CA LEU A 395 11.04 9.90 -23.51
C LEU A 395 10.83 11.36 -23.14
N ILE A 396 9.61 11.72 -22.72
CA ILE A 396 9.25 13.09 -22.32
C ILE A 396 8.60 13.09 -20.93
N PRO A 397 8.93 14.06 -20.04
CA PRO A 397 8.25 14.21 -18.76
C PRO A 397 6.83 14.74 -18.96
N ILE A 398 5.90 14.28 -18.10
CA ILE A 398 4.51 14.81 -18.03
C ILE A 398 4.41 15.88 -16.94
N GLY A 399 5.13 15.74 -15.84
CA GLY A 399 5.25 16.76 -14.81
C GLY A 399 6.35 17.79 -15.10
N ASP A 400 6.64 18.61 -14.12
CA ASP A 400 7.62 19.71 -14.23
C ASP A 400 8.92 19.45 -13.44
N GLY A 401 9.07 18.24 -12.87
CA GLY A 401 10.27 17.87 -12.11
C GLY A 401 10.41 18.56 -10.75
N THR A 402 9.33 19.06 -10.15
CA THR A 402 9.40 19.82 -8.88
C THR A 402 8.76 19.11 -7.67
N GLY A 403 8.08 17.97 -7.89
CA GLY A 403 7.31 17.32 -6.82
C GLY A 403 7.04 15.85 -7.07
N VAL A 404 5.88 15.41 -6.62
CA VAL A 404 5.40 14.02 -6.82
C VAL A 404 4.17 14.04 -7.71
N VAL A 405 4.28 13.38 -8.86
CA VAL A 405 3.23 13.29 -9.88
C VAL A 405 2.82 11.83 -10.04
N THR A 406 1.51 11.59 -10.07
CA THR A 406 0.91 10.33 -10.52
C THR A 406 -0.10 10.61 -11.62
N ALA A 407 -0.47 9.62 -12.43
CA ALA A 407 -1.41 9.83 -13.53
C ALA A 407 -2.39 8.66 -13.70
N ALA A 408 -3.52 8.98 -14.36
CA ALA A 408 -4.44 8.03 -14.98
C ALA A 408 -4.64 8.43 -16.44
N VAL A 409 -4.63 7.45 -17.36
CA VAL A 409 -4.62 7.70 -18.80
C VAL A 409 -5.74 6.89 -19.47
N GLY A 410 -6.49 7.55 -20.36
CA GLY A 410 -7.48 6.88 -21.21
C GLY A 410 -7.72 7.67 -22.51
N GLY A 411 -7.61 7.00 -23.65
CA GLY A 411 -7.70 7.67 -24.96
C GLY A 411 -6.76 8.88 -25.04
N PRO A 412 -7.24 10.04 -25.49
CA PRO A 412 -6.43 11.26 -25.59
C PRO A 412 -6.22 11.96 -24.23
N THR A 413 -6.90 11.53 -23.17
CA THR A 413 -6.95 12.25 -21.89
C THR A 413 -5.97 11.67 -20.90
N THR A 414 -5.19 12.53 -20.24
CA THR A 414 -4.32 12.23 -19.12
C THR A 414 -4.74 13.08 -17.93
N VAL A 415 -5.07 12.44 -16.83
CA VAL A 415 -5.32 13.08 -15.54
C VAL A 415 -4.07 12.97 -14.70
N VAL A 416 -3.60 14.09 -14.16
CA VAL A 416 -2.45 14.10 -13.25
C VAL A 416 -2.86 14.56 -11.87
N ARG A 417 -2.30 13.89 -10.87
CA ARG A 417 -2.33 14.31 -9.47
C ARG A 417 -0.91 14.71 -9.10
N PHE A 418 -0.73 15.92 -8.61
CA PHE A 418 0.58 16.40 -8.20
C PHE A 418 0.57 17.04 -6.82
N THR A 419 1.67 16.88 -6.11
CA THR A 419 2.01 17.53 -4.84
C THR A 419 3.41 18.13 -4.93
N THR A 420 3.65 19.22 -4.23
CA THR A 420 4.94 19.93 -4.23
C THR A 420 5.34 20.34 -2.82
N LEU A 421 6.56 20.89 -2.66
CA LEU A 421 6.99 21.51 -1.41
C LEU A 421 6.43 22.93 -1.20
N ASP A 422 5.89 23.56 -2.24
CA ASP A 422 5.42 24.96 -2.16
C ASP A 422 4.11 25.11 -1.41
N ARG A 423 3.28 24.03 -1.37
CA ARG A 423 1.98 24.06 -0.69
C ARG A 423 1.59 22.69 -0.14
N CYS A 424 0.78 22.69 0.91
CA CYS A 424 0.08 21.48 1.36
C CYS A 424 -1.04 21.06 0.40
N GLY A 425 -1.34 19.75 0.38
CA GLY A 425 -2.41 19.15 -0.42
C GLY A 425 -1.99 18.84 -1.85
N ALA A 426 -2.87 18.10 -2.52
CA ALA A 426 -2.71 17.69 -3.91
C ALA A 426 -3.61 18.51 -4.84
N THR A 427 -3.24 18.59 -6.11
CA THR A 427 -4.15 19.00 -7.19
C THR A 427 -4.29 17.88 -8.18
N THR A 428 -5.53 17.52 -8.49
CA THR A 428 -5.86 16.54 -9.52
C THR A 428 -6.52 17.27 -10.69
N LYS A 429 -5.93 17.18 -11.88
CA LYS A 429 -6.44 17.89 -13.07
C LYS A 429 -6.24 17.07 -14.34
N VAL A 430 -7.09 17.34 -15.32
CA VAL A 430 -6.88 16.92 -16.72
C VAL A 430 -5.79 17.80 -17.34
N LEU A 431 -4.82 17.21 -18.01
CA LEU A 431 -3.81 18.00 -18.75
C LEU A 431 -4.47 18.79 -19.87
N GLY A 432 -4.35 20.11 -19.80
CA GLY A 432 -5.02 21.01 -20.76
C GLY A 432 -6.54 21.13 -20.57
N GLY A 433 -7.09 20.64 -19.48
CA GLY A 433 -8.51 20.62 -19.18
C GLY A 433 -8.87 20.99 -17.75
N PRO A 434 -10.03 20.50 -17.24
CA PRO A 434 -10.55 20.86 -15.92
C PRO A 434 -9.73 20.29 -14.75
N THR A 435 -9.94 20.91 -13.59
CA THR A 435 -9.43 20.45 -12.30
C THR A 435 -10.56 19.75 -11.54
N LEU A 436 -10.32 18.55 -11.07
CA LEU A 436 -11.28 17.81 -10.24
C LEU A 436 -11.40 18.52 -8.89
N THR A 437 -12.64 18.61 -8.39
CA THR A 437 -12.91 19.17 -7.07
C THR A 437 -12.27 18.31 -5.97
N SER A 438 -11.60 18.95 -5.02
CA SER A 438 -11.07 18.33 -3.80
C SER A 438 -11.73 18.97 -2.58
N ASN A 439 -12.20 18.13 -1.65
CA ASN A 439 -12.81 18.53 -0.39
C ASN A 439 -11.86 18.28 0.81
N VAL A 440 -10.58 18.03 0.55
CA VAL A 440 -9.57 17.80 1.60
C VAL A 440 -9.48 19.03 2.49
N GLU A 441 -9.45 18.82 3.80
CA GLU A 441 -9.16 19.90 4.73
C GLU A 441 -7.70 20.33 4.66
N GLU A 442 -7.47 21.61 4.76
CA GLU A 442 -6.11 22.14 4.93
C GLU A 442 -5.63 21.86 6.37
N PRO A 443 -4.40 21.33 6.55
CA PRO A 443 -3.84 21.13 7.87
C PRO A 443 -3.75 22.44 8.66
N LEU A 444 -4.04 22.39 9.97
CA LEU A 444 -3.84 23.51 10.89
C LEU A 444 -2.36 23.93 11.02
N ILE A 445 -1.46 23.08 10.55
CA ILE A 445 -0.02 23.29 10.57
C ILE A 445 0.49 23.26 9.14
N ASP A 446 1.31 24.25 8.77
CA ASP A 446 1.96 24.34 7.47
C ASP A 446 3.43 23.89 7.60
N PRO A 447 3.82 22.71 7.08
CA PRO A 447 5.18 22.20 7.27
C PRO A 447 6.25 23.13 6.69
N ASN A 448 7.24 23.47 7.54
CA ASN A 448 8.44 24.19 7.15
C ASN A 448 9.59 23.21 6.97
N VAL A 449 9.51 22.40 5.92
CA VAL A 449 10.45 21.32 5.63
C VAL A 449 11.53 21.77 4.68
N THR A 450 12.78 21.38 4.96
CA THR A 450 13.90 21.44 4.04
C THR A 450 14.40 20.03 3.75
N ILE A 451 14.69 19.75 2.47
CA ILE A 451 15.24 18.44 2.07
C ILE A 451 16.71 18.63 1.72
N HIS A 452 17.54 17.78 2.28
CA HIS A 452 18.99 17.74 2.11
C HIS A 452 19.46 16.37 1.65
N HIS A 453 20.70 16.29 1.15
CA HIS A 453 21.34 15.04 0.75
C HIS A 453 22.70 14.94 1.46
N TYR A 454 22.77 14.15 2.53
CA TYR A 454 23.94 14.09 3.40
C TYR A 454 24.89 12.92 3.09
N GLY A 455 26.16 13.15 3.39
CA GLY A 455 27.23 12.17 3.24
C GLY A 455 27.54 11.79 1.78
N ASP A 456 28.53 10.92 1.60
CA ASP A 456 28.94 10.44 0.27
C ASP A 456 27.82 9.66 -0.43
N ARG A 457 26.94 9.04 0.34
CA ARG A 457 25.77 8.30 -0.15
C ARG A 457 24.62 9.20 -0.55
N ARG A 458 24.71 10.52 -0.30
CA ARG A 458 23.60 11.48 -0.57
C ARG A 458 22.29 11.00 0.05
N LEU A 459 22.30 10.71 1.37
CA LEU A 459 21.14 10.26 2.12
C LEU A 459 20.04 11.33 2.10
N ALA A 460 18.90 11.05 1.49
CA ALA A 460 17.79 11.98 1.41
C ALA A 460 17.22 12.21 2.82
N THR A 461 17.26 13.45 3.27
CA THR A 461 16.96 13.82 4.66
C THR A 461 16.08 15.05 4.71
N ALA A 462 14.90 14.93 5.30
CA ALA A 462 14.05 16.08 5.58
C ALA A 462 14.28 16.56 7.02
N VAL A 463 14.45 17.87 7.19
CA VAL A 463 14.63 18.52 8.49
C VAL A 463 13.51 19.52 8.73
N LEU A 464 12.88 19.43 9.91
CA LEU A 464 11.82 20.32 10.34
C LEU A 464 12.16 20.90 11.72
N LEU A 465 12.07 22.22 11.83
CA LEU A 465 12.26 22.95 13.08
C LEU A 465 10.92 23.61 13.48
N PRO A 466 10.72 23.96 14.77
CA PRO A 466 9.57 24.73 15.19
C PRO A 466 9.46 26.04 14.43
N HIS A 467 8.25 26.54 14.17
CA HIS A 467 8.04 27.79 13.44
C HIS A 467 8.67 29.01 14.17
N ASP A 468 8.62 29.02 15.50
CA ASP A 468 9.16 30.10 16.34
C ASP A 468 10.57 29.82 16.87
N HIS A 469 11.36 29.00 16.13
CA HIS A 469 12.69 28.59 16.56
C HIS A 469 13.69 29.78 16.57
N ASP A 470 14.43 29.91 17.66
CA ASP A 470 15.36 31.03 17.92
C ASP A 470 16.84 30.73 17.60
N GLY A 471 17.13 29.53 17.08
CA GLY A 471 18.49 29.06 16.78
C GLY A 471 19.17 28.27 17.91
N SER A 472 18.52 28.08 19.05
CA SER A 472 19.05 27.26 20.14
C SER A 472 19.04 25.77 19.82
N PRO A 473 19.97 24.93 20.34
CA PRO A 473 19.93 23.49 20.15
C PRO A 473 18.61 22.88 20.65
N LEU A 474 18.01 22.01 19.85
CA LEU A 474 16.75 21.31 20.13
C LEU A 474 16.96 19.81 20.30
N PRO A 475 16.25 19.16 21.23
CA PRO A 475 16.19 17.70 21.26
C PRO A 475 15.69 17.17 19.91
N VAL A 476 16.25 16.04 19.48
CA VAL A 476 16.01 15.49 18.15
C VAL A 476 14.99 14.36 18.19
N LEU A 477 14.08 14.34 17.23
CA LEU A 477 13.20 13.22 16.96
C LEU A 477 13.42 12.70 15.53
N LEU A 478 13.99 11.49 15.38
CA LEU A 478 13.98 10.81 14.11
C LEU A 478 12.61 10.17 13.89
N ASP A 479 12.07 10.32 12.66
CA ASP A 479 10.74 9.79 12.26
C ASP A 479 10.80 9.03 10.91
N PRO A 480 11.72 8.03 10.75
CA PRO A 480 11.89 7.30 9.51
C PRO A 480 10.87 6.16 9.34
N TYR A 481 10.62 5.74 8.08
CA TYR A 481 10.29 4.35 7.79
C TYR A 481 11.58 3.52 7.68
N GLY A 482 12.51 3.99 6.84
CA GLY A 482 13.91 3.56 6.78
C GLY A 482 14.13 2.14 6.26
N GLY A 483 13.18 1.55 5.51
CA GLY A 483 13.27 0.19 5.03
C GLY A 483 12.63 -0.05 3.66
N PRO A 484 12.55 -1.31 3.23
CA PRO A 484 12.01 -1.69 1.93
C PRO A 484 10.58 -1.19 1.68
N HIS A 485 10.20 -1.10 0.42
CA HIS A 485 8.89 -0.79 -0.14
C HIS A 485 8.45 0.68 0.02
N VAL A 486 8.91 1.43 1.01
CA VAL A 486 8.39 2.77 1.31
C VAL A 486 9.49 3.82 1.27
N GLN A 487 9.23 4.90 0.54
CA GLN A 487 10.04 6.13 0.54
C GLN A 487 9.28 7.23 1.29
N TYR A 488 9.89 7.79 2.33
CA TYR A 488 9.29 8.84 3.16
C TYR A 488 9.70 10.23 2.72
N VAL A 489 10.97 10.42 2.35
CA VAL A 489 11.50 11.73 1.95
C VAL A 489 11.16 11.96 0.48
N LEU A 490 10.00 12.56 0.25
CA LEU A 490 9.52 12.95 -1.06
C LEU A 490 9.26 14.46 -1.10
N ALA A 491 9.42 15.09 -2.27
CA ALA A 491 9.17 16.50 -2.49
C ALA A 491 7.67 16.85 -2.47
N ALA A 492 7.01 16.53 -1.35
CA ALA A 492 5.58 16.71 -1.13
C ALA A 492 5.32 17.22 0.30
N ARG A 493 5.00 18.50 0.44
CA ARG A 493 4.89 19.21 1.73
C ARG A 493 3.91 18.55 2.70
N SER A 494 2.76 18.08 2.21
CA SER A 494 1.72 17.46 3.01
C SER A 494 2.17 16.19 3.76
N ARG A 495 3.20 15.50 3.28
CA ARG A 495 3.74 14.30 3.96
C ARG A 495 4.35 14.61 5.32
N PHE A 496 4.77 15.86 5.53
CA PHE A 496 5.50 16.27 6.73
C PHE A 496 4.63 16.98 7.77
N ALA A 497 3.29 17.00 7.61
CA ALA A 497 2.39 17.66 8.53
C ALA A 497 2.48 17.10 9.96
N LEU A 498 2.55 15.78 10.12
CA LEU A 498 2.73 15.15 11.43
C LEU A 498 4.13 15.43 12.04
N SER A 499 5.17 15.35 11.20
CA SER A 499 6.55 15.67 11.63
C SER A 499 6.66 17.13 12.07
N GLN A 500 5.99 18.07 11.38
CA GLN A 500 5.94 19.47 11.82
C GLN A 500 5.20 19.63 13.14
N TRP A 501 4.11 18.89 13.36
CA TRP A 501 3.44 18.95 14.65
C TRP A 501 4.36 18.57 15.81
N PHE A 502 5.17 17.53 15.65
CA PHE A 502 6.18 17.19 16.66
C PHE A 502 7.27 18.28 16.76
N ALA A 503 7.66 18.88 15.64
CA ALA A 503 8.61 19.99 15.67
C ALA A 503 8.07 21.15 16.51
N ASP A 504 6.82 21.56 16.30
CA ASP A 504 6.17 22.63 17.07
C ASP A 504 5.93 22.28 18.55
N GLN A 505 6.17 21.04 18.95
CA GLN A 505 6.23 20.63 20.36
C GLN A 505 7.62 20.81 20.99
N GLY A 506 8.59 21.38 20.26
CA GLY A 506 9.93 21.72 20.73
C GLY A 506 11.03 20.73 20.33
N PHE A 507 10.83 19.96 19.27
CA PHE A 507 11.84 19.03 18.72
C PHE A 507 12.42 19.54 17.41
N ALA A 508 13.64 19.15 17.07
CA ALA A 508 14.10 19.09 15.70
C ALA A 508 13.72 17.72 15.15
N VAL A 509 12.83 17.69 14.13
CA VAL A 509 12.41 16.41 13.53
C VAL A 509 13.23 16.13 12.27
N VAL A 510 13.79 14.92 12.19
CA VAL A 510 14.64 14.46 11.09
C VAL A 510 14.06 13.19 10.50
N VAL A 511 13.76 13.20 9.20
CA VAL A 511 13.24 12.04 8.46
C VAL A 511 14.28 11.64 7.42
N ILE A 512 14.69 10.37 7.42
CA ILE A 512 15.83 9.91 6.62
C ILE A 512 15.42 8.66 5.81
N ASP A 513 15.65 8.69 4.52
CA ASP A 513 15.61 7.52 3.63
C ASP A 513 17.04 7.04 3.34
N GLY A 514 17.38 5.88 3.88
CA GLY A 514 18.67 5.22 3.72
C GLY A 514 18.61 4.04 2.74
N ARG A 515 19.68 3.23 2.72
CA ARG A 515 19.74 2.00 1.92
C ARG A 515 18.61 1.03 2.29
N GLY A 516 18.12 0.32 1.28
CA GLY A 516 16.94 -0.53 1.35
C GLY A 516 15.66 0.18 0.94
N THR A 517 15.56 1.52 1.04
CA THR A 517 14.40 2.25 0.53
C THR A 517 14.38 2.28 -1.00
N PRO A 518 13.20 2.29 -1.64
CA PRO A 518 13.12 2.24 -3.09
C PRO A 518 13.45 3.59 -3.76
N GLY A 519 13.72 3.56 -5.07
CA GLY A 519 13.81 4.76 -5.90
C GLY A 519 15.22 5.19 -6.31
N ARG A 520 16.27 4.46 -5.89
CA ARG A 520 17.67 4.81 -6.14
C ARG A 520 18.49 3.72 -6.83
N GLY A 521 17.80 2.78 -7.47
CA GLY A 521 18.41 1.66 -8.18
C GLY A 521 18.52 0.39 -7.36
N SER A 522 18.81 -0.71 -8.07
CA SER A 522 18.77 -2.06 -7.49
C SER A 522 19.85 -2.31 -6.44
N GLU A 523 21.06 -1.78 -6.61
CA GLU A 523 22.13 -1.91 -5.61
C GLU A 523 21.76 -1.25 -4.27
N TRP A 524 21.07 -0.12 -4.33
CA TRP A 524 20.59 0.58 -3.14
C TRP A 524 19.49 -0.19 -2.41
N GLU A 525 18.53 -0.71 -3.16
CA GLU A 525 17.43 -1.52 -2.62
C GLU A 525 17.96 -2.84 -2.02
N ARG A 526 18.94 -3.47 -2.70
CA ARG A 526 19.53 -4.76 -2.31
C ARG A 526 20.56 -4.69 -1.18
N ALA A 527 20.93 -3.51 -0.71
CA ALA A 527 21.87 -3.35 0.41
C ALA A 527 21.38 -3.99 1.71
N VAL A 528 20.11 -4.38 1.80
CA VAL A 528 19.49 -5.09 2.93
C VAL A 528 19.39 -6.60 2.75
N HIS A 529 19.91 -7.13 1.65
CA HIS A 529 19.91 -8.59 1.41
C HIS A 529 20.72 -9.32 2.48
N LEU A 530 20.10 -10.28 3.14
CA LEU A 530 20.57 -11.06 4.28
C LEU A 530 20.89 -10.27 5.56
N ASP A 531 20.56 -8.96 5.60
CA ASP A 531 20.73 -8.12 6.80
C ASP A 531 19.78 -6.92 6.78
N LEU A 532 18.62 -7.04 7.39
CA LEU A 532 17.64 -5.96 7.53
C LEU A 532 17.99 -4.95 8.63
N ALA A 533 19.11 -5.10 9.32
CA ALA A 533 19.44 -4.33 10.52
C ALA A 533 20.58 -3.31 10.32
N THR A 534 21.69 -3.71 9.72
CA THR A 534 22.92 -2.94 9.77
C THR A 534 22.88 -1.69 8.89
N ALA A 535 22.63 -1.88 7.57
CA ALA A 535 22.65 -0.77 6.61
C ALA A 535 21.61 0.31 6.94
N VAL A 536 20.40 -0.10 7.33
CA VAL A 536 19.30 0.81 7.65
C VAL A 536 19.58 1.66 8.88
N LEU A 537 20.22 1.08 9.91
CA LEU A 537 20.56 1.81 11.13
C LEU A 537 21.78 2.73 10.94
N ASP A 538 22.82 2.24 10.25
CA ASP A 538 24.03 3.01 9.98
C ASP A 538 23.71 4.30 9.20
N ASP A 539 22.82 4.23 8.21
CA ASP A 539 22.44 5.40 7.43
C ASP A 539 21.65 6.42 8.24
N GLN A 540 20.82 6.00 9.22
CA GLN A 540 20.17 6.92 10.15
C GLN A 540 21.20 7.68 11.00
N VAL A 541 22.21 6.99 11.50
CA VAL A 541 23.27 7.59 12.32
C VAL A 541 24.14 8.53 11.51
N GLU A 542 24.54 8.13 10.28
CA GLU A 542 25.37 8.96 9.40
C GLU A 542 24.66 10.27 9.05
N ALA A 543 23.40 10.19 8.58
CA ALA A 543 22.64 11.38 8.21
C ALA A 543 22.32 12.29 9.40
N LEU A 544 22.03 11.74 10.58
CA LEU A 544 21.81 12.51 11.79
C LEU A 544 23.06 13.34 12.17
N HIS A 545 24.24 12.74 12.16
CA HIS A 545 25.49 13.45 12.48
C HIS A 545 25.80 14.53 11.44
N ALA A 546 25.60 14.25 10.16
CA ALA A 546 25.82 15.22 9.11
C ALA A 546 24.81 16.40 9.20
N ALA A 547 23.54 16.12 9.50
CA ALA A 547 22.54 17.17 9.73
C ALA A 547 22.87 18.07 10.94
N ALA A 548 23.51 17.53 11.98
CA ALA A 548 23.90 18.29 13.16
C ALA A 548 25.05 19.28 12.89
N GLU A 549 25.78 19.14 11.80
CA GLU A 549 26.78 20.12 11.38
C GLU A 549 26.15 21.40 10.82
N GLU A 550 24.92 21.32 10.30
CA GLU A 550 24.22 22.42 9.62
C GLU A 550 23.01 22.97 10.40
N HIS A 551 22.43 22.14 11.30
CA HIS A 551 21.22 22.47 12.05
C HIS A 551 21.45 22.41 13.56
N PRO A 552 20.67 23.16 14.35
CA PRO A 552 20.80 23.23 15.80
C PRO A 552 20.22 21.97 16.48
N LEU A 553 20.87 20.82 16.29
CA LEU A 553 20.49 19.55 16.86
C LEU A 553 21.23 19.26 18.15
N ASP A 554 20.50 18.96 19.23
CA ASP A 554 21.06 18.51 20.50
C ASP A 554 21.24 16.97 20.48
N LEU A 555 22.43 16.52 20.14
CA LEU A 555 22.78 15.10 20.07
C LEU A 555 22.85 14.36 21.40
N GLU A 556 22.77 15.09 22.53
CA GLU A 556 22.64 14.47 23.84
C GLU A 556 21.20 14.05 24.18
N HIS A 557 20.22 14.50 23.35
CA HIS A 557 18.80 14.25 23.54
C HIS A 557 18.14 13.81 22.20
N VAL A 558 18.42 12.59 21.78
CA VAL A 558 17.90 12.03 20.50
C VAL A 558 16.90 10.92 20.77
N ALA A 559 15.69 11.07 20.27
CA ALA A 559 14.69 9.99 20.21
C ALA A 559 14.49 9.51 18.77
N ILE A 560 13.96 8.31 18.63
CA ILE A 560 13.51 7.75 17.35
C ILE A 560 12.11 7.17 17.53
N ARG A 561 11.24 7.39 16.55
CA ARG A 561 9.91 6.77 16.46
C ARG A 561 9.69 6.14 15.11
N GLY A 562 8.81 5.14 15.03
CA GLY A 562 8.42 4.54 13.76
C GLY A 562 7.29 3.55 13.92
N TRP A 563 6.72 3.14 12.79
CA TRP A 563 5.65 2.16 12.70
C TRP A 563 6.04 1.02 11.78
N SER A 564 5.62 -0.24 12.06
CA SER A 564 5.93 -1.41 11.23
C SER A 564 7.45 -1.62 11.11
N PHE A 565 8.04 -1.59 9.92
CA PHE A 565 9.49 -1.60 9.75
C PHE A 565 10.18 -0.43 10.48
N GLY A 566 9.59 0.77 10.45
CA GLY A 566 10.09 1.91 11.24
C GLY A 566 10.04 1.65 12.76
N GLY A 567 9.05 0.89 13.24
CA GLY A 567 8.96 0.42 14.61
C GLY A 567 10.07 -0.58 14.96
N TYR A 568 10.37 -1.51 14.05
CA TYR A 568 11.54 -2.38 14.14
C TYR A 568 12.83 -1.56 14.25
N LEU A 569 13.03 -0.61 13.32
CA LEU A 569 14.21 0.26 13.31
C LEU A 569 14.33 1.09 14.59
N ALA A 570 13.24 1.62 15.14
CA ALA A 570 13.24 2.38 16.38
C ALA A 570 13.68 1.53 17.58
N ALA A 571 13.14 0.31 17.73
CA ALA A 571 13.56 -0.60 18.79
C ALA A 571 15.02 -1.07 18.61
N LEU A 572 15.43 -1.38 17.37
CA LEU A 572 16.80 -1.74 17.03
C LEU A 572 17.79 -0.63 17.44
N ALA A 573 17.45 0.63 17.15
CA ALA A 573 18.30 1.79 17.39
C ALA A 573 18.69 1.93 18.87
N VAL A 574 17.74 1.87 19.81
CA VAL A 574 18.05 1.98 21.23
C VAL A 574 18.75 0.76 21.83
N MET A 575 18.66 -0.41 21.16
CA MET A 575 19.34 -1.62 21.59
C MET A 575 20.76 -1.72 21.05
N ARG A 576 21.00 -1.31 19.79
CA ARG A 576 22.33 -1.38 19.15
C ARG A 576 23.15 -0.11 19.29
N ARG A 577 22.50 1.07 19.34
CA ARG A 577 23.17 2.38 19.41
C ARG A 577 22.63 3.25 20.55
N PRO A 578 22.68 2.75 21.82
CA PRO A 578 22.28 3.54 22.98
C PRO A 578 23.20 4.75 23.24
N ASP A 579 24.33 4.82 22.58
CA ASP A 579 25.23 5.96 22.53
C ASP A 579 24.69 7.14 21.71
N VAL A 580 23.83 6.87 20.74
CA VAL A 580 23.19 7.85 19.83
C VAL A 580 21.74 8.09 20.21
N PHE A 581 20.96 7.03 20.43
CA PHE A 581 19.53 7.10 20.67
C PHE A 581 19.20 6.95 22.14
N HIS A 582 18.51 7.95 22.69
CA HIS A 582 18.26 8.10 24.15
C HIS A 582 16.84 7.64 24.53
N ALA A 583 15.91 7.52 23.59
CA ALA A 583 14.58 6.93 23.76
C ALA A 583 14.03 6.42 22.42
N ALA A 584 13.11 5.45 22.47
CA ALA A 584 12.43 4.98 21.27
C ALA A 584 10.93 4.72 21.48
N ILE A 585 10.15 4.99 20.42
CA ILE A 585 8.75 4.61 20.30
C ILE A 585 8.64 3.66 19.11
N ALA A 586 8.28 2.40 19.36
CA ALA A 586 8.15 1.35 18.36
C ALA A 586 6.69 0.93 18.22
N GLY A 587 6.04 1.39 17.16
CA GLY A 587 4.67 1.03 16.82
C GLY A 587 4.61 -0.20 15.92
N ALA A 588 3.81 -1.19 16.26
CA ALA A 588 3.64 -2.46 15.54
C ALA A 588 4.97 -3.02 15.00
N PRO A 589 6.03 -3.15 15.83
CA PRO A 589 7.36 -3.51 15.36
C PRO A 589 7.43 -4.98 14.93
N VAL A 590 8.09 -5.27 13.80
CA VAL A 590 8.48 -6.64 13.46
C VAL A 590 9.71 -7.00 14.31
N THR A 591 9.55 -7.81 15.35
CA THR A 591 10.63 -8.11 16.31
C THR A 591 11.39 -9.40 16.03
N ASP A 592 10.76 -10.32 15.32
CA ASP A 592 11.34 -11.54 14.79
C ASP A 592 10.75 -11.84 13.41
N TRP A 593 11.58 -11.82 12.40
CA TRP A 593 11.16 -11.99 11.01
C TRP A 593 10.58 -13.38 10.68
N ARG A 594 10.76 -14.39 11.54
CA ARG A 594 10.11 -15.69 11.41
C ARG A 594 8.59 -15.66 11.65
N LEU A 595 8.11 -14.56 12.25
CA LEU A 595 6.68 -14.31 12.47
C LEU A 595 6.06 -13.42 11.37
N TYR A 596 6.81 -13.11 10.32
CA TYR A 596 6.29 -12.35 9.19
C TYR A 596 6.18 -13.26 7.96
N ASP A 597 5.48 -12.80 6.90
CA ASP A 597 5.11 -13.66 5.78
C ASP A 597 6.30 -14.15 4.93
N THR A 598 6.03 -15.18 4.13
CA THR A 598 7.02 -15.85 3.28
C THR A 598 7.57 -14.92 2.20
N HIS A 599 6.72 -14.18 1.50
CA HIS A 599 7.14 -13.43 0.31
C HIS A 599 8.05 -12.25 0.66
N TYR A 600 7.61 -11.40 1.62
CA TYR A 600 8.44 -10.30 2.09
C TYR A 600 9.73 -10.82 2.71
N THR A 601 9.62 -11.73 3.64
CA THR A 601 10.74 -12.09 4.50
C THR A 601 11.78 -12.95 3.78
N GLU A 602 11.35 -13.94 3.00
CA GLU A 602 12.26 -14.83 2.27
C GLU A 602 12.96 -14.11 1.12
N ARG A 603 12.36 -13.04 0.56
CA ARG A 603 13.04 -12.15 -0.39
C ARG A 603 14.32 -11.58 0.19
N TYR A 604 14.25 -11.08 1.41
CA TYR A 604 15.37 -10.37 2.04
C TYR A 604 16.29 -11.30 2.82
N LEU A 605 15.77 -12.31 3.51
CA LEU A 605 16.53 -13.13 4.45
C LEU A 605 16.73 -14.58 4.02
N GLY A 606 16.12 -15.00 2.91
CA GLY A 606 16.14 -16.38 2.43
C GLY A 606 15.16 -17.28 3.18
N ASP A 607 15.20 -18.59 2.91
CA ASP A 607 14.38 -19.59 3.59
C ASP A 607 14.99 -19.96 4.97
N PRO A 608 14.32 -19.67 6.10
CA PRO A 608 14.86 -19.95 7.43
C PRO A 608 15.03 -21.43 7.73
N THR A 609 14.39 -22.31 6.97
CA THR A 609 14.57 -23.78 7.12
C THR A 609 15.89 -24.26 6.51
N VAL A 610 16.48 -23.46 5.62
CA VAL A 610 17.76 -23.73 4.96
C VAL A 610 18.92 -23.04 5.68
N ASP A 611 18.77 -21.73 5.97
CA ASP A 611 19.76 -20.93 6.71
C ASP A 611 19.06 -19.88 7.59
N ASP A 612 19.15 -20.06 8.88
CA ASP A 612 18.54 -19.19 9.89
C ASP A 612 19.43 -18.01 10.33
N THR A 613 20.63 -17.89 9.80
CA THR A 613 21.65 -16.92 10.25
C THR A 613 21.17 -15.47 10.02
N ALA A 614 20.61 -15.17 8.85
CA ALA A 614 20.10 -13.84 8.53
C ALA A 614 18.94 -13.42 9.44
N TYR A 615 18.07 -14.35 9.77
CA TYR A 615 16.96 -14.15 10.73
C TYR A 615 17.47 -13.89 12.15
N ALA A 616 18.43 -14.66 12.62
CA ALA A 616 19.03 -14.46 13.94
C ALA A 616 19.72 -13.08 14.05
N ASN A 617 20.41 -12.63 13.01
CA ASN A 617 21.09 -11.34 12.95
C ASN A 617 20.13 -10.16 12.89
N SER A 618 18.95 -10.34 12.29
CA SER A 618 17.92 -9.32 12.14
C SER A 618 16.88 -9.34 13.26
N SER A 619 16.87 -10.36 14.14
CA SER A 619 15.93 -10.46 15.27
C SER A 619 16.29 -9.48 16.42
N LEU A 620 15.26 -8.86 17.02
CA LEU A 620 15.43 -8.01 18.22
C LEU A 620 15.47 -8.81 19.51
N LEU A 621 14.96 -10.04 19.54
CA LEU A 621 14.83 -10.83 20.75
C LEU A 621 16.18 -11.10 21.44
N PRO A 622 17.27 -11.47 20.72
CA PRO A 622 18.59 -11.63 21.32
C PRO A 622 19.19 -10.33 21.89
N LEU A 623 18.74 -9.16 21.39
CA LEU A 623 19.21 -7.86 21.80
C LEU A 623 18.52 -7.34 23.07
N ALA A 624 17.51 -8.03 23.60
CA ALA A 624 16.73 -7.59 24.76
C ALA A 624 17.62 -7.22 25.98
N SER A 625 18.69 -7.99 26.25
CA SER A 625 19.62 -7.72 27.35
C SER A 625 20.44 -6.43 27.17
N SER A 626 20.56 -5.91 25.95
CA SER A 626 21.31 -4.69 25.63
C SER A 626 20.51 -3.42 25.86
N LEU A 627 19.20 -3.49 26.08
CA LEU A 627 18.37 -2.30 26.28
C LEU A 627 18.82 -1.55 27.56
N THR A 628 19.18 -0.28 27.40
CA THR A 628 19.55 0.63 28.49
C THR A 628 18.84 1.96 28.46
N ARG A 629 18.02 2.17 27.43
CA ARG A 629 17.29 3.41 27.17
C ARG A 629 15.77 3.16 27.26
N PRO A 630 14.95 4.17 27.55
CA PRO A 630 13.50 4.07 27.52
C PRO A 630 12.96 3.56 26.17
N LEU A 631 12.03 2.61 26.23
CA LEU A 631 11.36 2.04 25.07
C LEU A 631 9.86 1.96 25.34
N LEU A 632 9.07 2.55 24.45
CA LEU A 632 7.62 2.40 24.38
C LEU A 632 7.26 1.51 23.18
N LEU A 633 6.59 0.40 23.44
CA LEU A 633 6.01 -0.50 22.44
C LEU A 633 4.52 -0.20 22.30
N ILE A 634 4.02 0.02 21.08
CA ILE A 634 2.60 0.26 20.78
C ILE A 634 2.15 -0.83 19.80
N HIS A 635 1.00 -1.50 20.05
CA HIS A 635 0.54 -2.54 19.15
C HIS A 635 -0.98 -2.69 19.16
N GLY A 636 -1.57 -2.81 17.96
CA GLY A 636 -2.95 -3.20 17.77
C GLY A 636 -3.14 -4.70 18.07
N LEU A 637 -4.06 -5.06 18.97
CA LEU A 637 -4.24 -6.47 19.35
C LEU A 637 -5.01 -7.29 18.31
N ALA A 638 -5.66 -6.62 17.35
CA ALA A 638 -6.33 -7.24 16.21
C ALA A 638 -5.49 -7.18 14.92
N ASP A 639 -4.20 -6.87 15.01
CA ASP A 639 -3.28 -6.82 13.87
C ASP A 639 -3.05 -8.22 13.30
N ASP A 640 -3.50 -8.45 12.06
CA ASP A 640 -3.40 -9.70 11.32
C ASP A 640 -2.26 -9.69 10.28
N ASN A 641 -1.54 -8.56 10.18
CA ASN A 641 -0.36 -8.39 9.33
C ASN A 641 0.93 -8.56 10.15
N VAL A 642 1.20 -7.60 11.04
CA VAL A 642 2.26 -7.71 12.06
C VAL A 642 1.59 -8.13 13.37
N VAL A 643 1.48 -9.41 13.61
CA VAL A 643 0.71 -9.92 14.76
C VAL A 643 1.25 -9.43 16.11
N ALA A 644 0.36 -9.22 17.08
CA ALA A 644 0.73 -8.73 18.41
C ALA A 644 1.78 -9.61 19.14
N ALA A 645 1.96 -10.86 18.68
CA ALA A 645 3.00 -11.76 19.17
C ALA A 645 4.41 -11.15 19.09
N HIS A 646 4.71 -10.35 18.08
CA HIS A 646 5.98 -9.62 17.96
C HIS A 646 6.27 -8.79 19.22
N THR A 647 5.36 -7.89 19.57
CA THR A 647 5.50 -7.03 20.76
C THR A 647 5.51 -7.84 22.06
N LEU A 648 4.65 -8.85 22.17
CA LEU A 648 4.53 -9.65 23.38
C LEU A 648 5.78 -10.52 23.63
N GLN A 649 6.37 -11.10 22.59
CA GLN A 649 7.63 -11.85 22.71
C GLN A 649 8.80 -10.96 23.06
N LEU A 650 8.92 -9.77 22.44
CA LEU A 650 9.97 -8.81 22.80
C LEU A 650 9.80 -8.32 24.23
N SER A 651 8.58 -7.97 24.66
CA SER A 651 8.29 -7.58 26.04
C SER A 651 8.66 -8.68 27.04
N SER A 652 8.34 -9.94 26.73
CA SER A 652 8.73 -11.09 27.56
C SER A 652 10.25 -11.25 27.66
N ALA A 653 10.97 -11.10 26.54
CA ALA A 653 12.44 -11.17 26.52
C ALA A 653 13.08 -10.02 27.33
N LEU A 654 12.56 -8.80 27.21
CA LEU A 654 12.99 -7.65 27.99
C LEU A 654 12.76 -7.85 29.50
N LEU A 655 11.59 -8.33 29.88
CA LEU A 655 11.25 -8.66 31.27
C LEU A 655 12.17 -9.73 31.83
N ALA A 656 12.43 -10.80 31.09
CA ALA A 656 13.36 -11.85 31.46
C ALA A 656 14.80 -11.35 31.66
N ALA A 657 15.21 -10.34 30.88
CA ALA A 657 16.49 -9.65 30.99
C ALA A 657 16.53 -8.56 32.09
N GLY A 658 15.40 -8.33 32.80
CA GLY A 658 15.29 -7.29 33.82
C GLY A 658 15.34 -5.87 33.25
N LYS A 659 14.84 -5.64 32.02
CA LYS A 659 14.87 -4.36 31.33
C LYS A 659 13.50 -3.67 31.41
N PRO A 660 13.39 -2.52 32.07
CA PRO A 660 12.18 -1.73 32.13
C PRO A 660 11.78 -1.23 30.72
N HIS A 661 10.52 -1.31 30.39
CA HIS A 661 9.93 -0.79 29.16
C HIS A 661 8.43 -0.52 29.36
N GLU A 662 7.83 0.22 28.46
CA GLU A 662 6.40 0.52 28.44
C GLU A 662 5.72 -0.22 27.29
N VAL A 663 4.49 -0.69 27.49
CA VAL A 663 3.67 -1.32 26.42
C VAL A 663 2.29 -0.66 26.40
N LEU A 664 1.87 -0.14 25.26
CA LEU A 664 0.54 0.40 25.00
C LEU A 664 -0.23 -0.56 24.05
N PRO A 665 -1.04 -1.48 24.57
CA PRO A 665 -1.89 -2.31 23.74
C PRO A 665 -3.10 -1.52 23.27
N LEU A 666 -3.44 -1.62 21.98
CA LEU A 666 -4.61 -1.00 21.37
C LEU A 666 -5.66 -2.08 21.09
N VAL A 667 -6.71 -2.10 21.89
CA VAL A 667 -7.77 -3.11 21.80
C VAL A 667 -8.66 -2.84 20.58
N GLY A 668 -8.98 -3.88 19.79
CA GLY A 668 -9.80 -3.78 18.58
C GLY A 668 -9.18 -2.98 17.44
N VAL A 669 -7.86 -2.75 17.50
CA VAL A 669 -7.09 -2.01 16.49
C VAL A 669 -6.26 -3.01 15.69
N THR A 670 -6.32 -2.88 14.38
CA THR A 670 -5.54 -3.65 13.39
C THR A 670 -4.17 -3.00 13.15
N HIS A 671 -3.50 -3.35 12.04
CA HIS A 671 -2.22 -2.71 11.66
C HIS A 671 -2.37 -1.20 11.42
N MET A 672 -3.58 -0.79 11.04
CA MET A 672 -3.95 0.62 10.90
C MET A 672 -4.71 1.11 12.13
N THR A 673 -4.72 2.40 12.35
CA THR A 673 -5.40 3.03 13.50
C THR A 673 -6.45 4.02 12.98
N PRO A 674 -7.56 3.53 12.38
CA PRO A 674 -8.58 4.39 11.80
C PRO A 674 -9.50 5.05 12.83
N GLN A 675 -9.55 4.55 14.07
CA GLN A 675 -10.43 5.07 15.11
C GLN A 675 -9.93 6.45 15.58
N GLU A 676 -10.74 7.50 15.39
CA GLU A 676 -10.39 8.89 15.66
C GLU A 676 -9.83 9.11 17.07
N VAL A 677 -10.56 8.64 18.08
CA VAL A 677 -10.14 8.81 19.49
C VAL A 677 -8.84 8.10 19.80
N VAL A 678 -8.61 6.92 19.21
CA VAL A 678 -7.37 6.15 19.41
C VAL A 678 -6.21 6.85 18.72
N ALA A 679 -6.37 7.28 17.48
CA ALA A 679 -5.34 7.95 16.70
C ALA A 679 -4.90 9.28 17.36
N GLU A 680 -5.87 10.11 17.78
CA GLU A 680 -5.60 11.38 18.52
C GLU A 680 -4.81 11.12 19.79
N ASN A 681 -5.33 10.25 20.68
CA ASN A 681 -4.74 10.04 21.99
C ASN A 681 -3.42 9.26 21.93
N MET A 682 -3.23 8.42 20.94
CA MET A 682 -1.96 7.74 20.68
C MET A 682 -0.84 8.77 20.39
N LEU A 683 -1.12 9.81 19.60
CA LEU A 683 -0.14 10.89 19.34
C LEU A 683 0.18 11.68 20.61
N LEU A 684 -0.83 12.00 21.42
CA LEU A 684 -0.64 12.70 22.69
C LEU A 684 0.17 11.85 23.70
N HIS A 685 -0.07 10.54 23.72
CA HIS A 685 0.69 9.62 24.56
C HIS A 685 2.15 9.50 24.11
N GLN A 686 2.42 9.46 22.82
CA GLN A 686 3.78 9.49 22.29
C GLN A 686 4.50 10.79 22.67
N LEU A 687 3.83 11.93 22.56
CA LEU A 687 4.39 13.22 22.97
C LEU A 687 4.72 13.26 24.46
N ASP A 688 3.84 12.74 25.33
CA ASP A 688 4.10 12.64 26.77
C ASP A 688 5.34 11.79 27.06
N PHE A 689 5.47 10.61 26.39
CA PHE A 689 6.65 9.77 26.51
C PHE A 689 7.93 10.50 26.11
N LEU A 690 7.94 11.21 24.98
CA LEU A 690 9.09 11.98 24.51
C LEU A 690 9.47 13.08 25.50
N ARG A 691 8.49 13.81 26.02
CA ARG A 691 8.71 14.87 27.02
C ARG A 691 9.31 14.34 28.33
N ARG A 692 8.93 13.17 28.79
CA ARG A 692 9.47 12.53 29.99
C ARG A 692 10.93 12.08 29.83
N HIS A 693 11.37 11.77 28.60
CA HIS A 693 12.64 11.06 28.42
C HIS A 693 13.71 11.82 27.64
N VAL A 694 13.35 12.75 26.76
CA VAL A 694 14.31 13.47 25.91
C VAL A 694 14.10 14.98 25.85
N ALA A 695 12.93 15.52 26.22
CA ALA A 695 12.77 16.97 26.31
C ALA A 695 13.13 17.43 27.73
N PRO A 696 13.95 18.46 27.90
CA PRO A 696 14.12 19.05 29.19
C PRO A 696 12.80 19.61 29.70
N LEU A 697 12.37 19.25 30.92
CA LEU A 697 11.21 19.87 31.53
C LEU A 697 11.47 21.39 31.57
N PRO A 698 10.51 22.24 31.15
CA PRO A 698 10.63 23.66 31.38
C PRO A 698 10.79 23.87 32.88
N GLY A 699 11.92 24.48 33.27
CA GLY A 699 12.28 24.74 34.65
C GLY A 699 11.30 25.72 35.35
#